data_f7b8dbecd9c7e6faae7c5b7e564a0a3c
#
_entry.id   f7b8dbecd9c7e6faae7c5b7e564a0a3c
#
_cell.length_a   1.000
_cell.length_b   1.000
_cell.length_c   1.000
_cell.angle_alpha   90.00
_cell.angle_beta   90.00
_cell.angle_gamma   90.00
#
_symmetry.space_group_name_H-M   'P 1'
#
loop_
_entity.id
_entity.type
_entity.pdbx_description
1 polymer ?
#
loop_
_entity_poly.entity_id
_entity_poly.type
_entity_poly.pdbx_seq_one_letter_code
_entity_poly.pdbx_strand_id
1 'polypeptide(L)'
;MLKNLSLIALLGIAAVGVPSELCAKSVKVAGTQKGAAAKSITRQVVQQNVTIEFYSPSIVRILKSDAGLAAPVQKKSYSVILKPQQLKDVQIQENGDVVNVKSKFICVELNQQTGEIRFLSKDGKLLLTDTKTRLEARKDEANKGKYRIEQDFRLADDEAIYGLGQLRDVYMNQRGRQNIELWNHNTYIAIPYFTSEKGYGLYWDNAGKTYFNDVVASKDNGNQPSCTSFTSEVGTCADYYFMYKDGTQDGVIASIRELTGQATMFPKWAMGFWQCRERYKTSDELAGVLDKYRELKIPTDAIVQDWQYWGCDSNWNAMKFQNPYYINKVGDPAYAKYLPTDMKQMKAQGEPRLKSPEEMVKYVHKNDAHLMISIWSSFGPWTEQYRELKKMNALLPFDTWPRNSGVMPYDVFNPKARDLYWKYLTHLYQMGFDAWWTDSTEPDHFEKPGDENYQTYDGSWLGVKNAFPLLHNKSIYEHQRAMKGNEKRSLQMTRSGSFGIQHYGTICWSGDVVASWDEMKNQIPSGLNFSLCGIPFWNTDLGGFFYWEFEQNPKNPALQELQTRWMQWGTFMPLMRNHCSSPMVSELYEFGKQGDWAYDAIIKTIKLRYRLLPYIYSTASDCVQNSGSMMRALVMDYAADKKASRLNDEYLFGRNILVKPVTDPLYTWKDNEKKGHTIYPDVRKAAAPVNVYLPKGNKWYDFWSNAQYEGGQDILRLCPIDIMPVFIKAGTILPFGPEVQYSSEKPWDELEIRVYPGADGSFTLYEDEGDNYNYEKGKFSEIQFVWNEAARTLNIAPRKGSYKGMLQHRRFHIVLVGADSGIGDQPMQASKIVEYNGKAEKVQL
;
A
#
# COMPACT_ATOMS: atom_id res chain seq x y z
N MET A 1 20.72 -52.73 -20.20
CA MET A 1 21.96 -53.52 -20.39
C MET A 1 23.13 -52.69 -19.87
N LEU A 2 23.70 -53.21 -18.82
CA LEU A 2 25.16 -53.32 -18.52
C LEU A 2 25.93 -51.98 -18.40
N LYS A 3 26.31 -51.60 -17.20
CA LYS A 3 27.41 -52.05 -16.31
C LYS A 3 28.71 -51.31 -16.58
N ASN A 4 29.20 -50.66 -15.57
CA ASN A 4 30.42 -50.78 -14.75
C ASN A 4 31.40 -49.63 -14.98
N LEU A 5 32.26 -49.18 -14.13
CA LEU A 5 32.72 -49.55 -12.79
C LEU A 5 33.57 -48.44 -12.21
N SER A 6 33.67 -48.43 -10.92
CA SER A 6 34.47 -47.59 -10.04
C SER A 6 35.94 -47.56 -10.35
N LEU A 7 36.63 -46.48 -9.98
CA LEU A 7 38.02 -46.56 -9.51
C LEU A 7 38.27 -45.52 -8.40
N ILE A 8 38.56 -46.00 -7.21
CA ILE A 8 39.03 -45.28 -6.05
C ILE A 8 40.54 -45.11 -6.20
N ALA A 9 41.02 -43.90 -6.07
CA ALA A 9 42.44 -43.65 -5.81
C ALA A 9 42.59 -42.83 -4.53
N LEU A 10 43.05 -43.54 -3.49
CA LEU A 10 43.60 -42.90 -2.30
C LEU A 10 45.01 -42.33 -2.61
N LEU A 11 45.16 -41.02 -2.33
CA LEU A 11 46.50 -40.43 -2.21
C LEU A 11 46.54 -39.67 -0.88
N GLY A 12 47.48 -40.10 -0.06
CA GLY A 12 47.79 -39.56 1.25
C GLY A 12 48.27 -38.11 1.20
N ILE A 13 47.80 -37.31 2.13
CA ILE A 13 48.25 -35.95 2.33
C ILE A 13 49.19 -35.92 3.53
N ALA A 14 50.43 -35.55 3.24
CA ALA A 14 51.41 -35.18 4.24
C ALA A 14 51.02 -33.85 4.90
N ALA A 15 50.94 -33.82 6.20
CA ALA A 15 50.75 -32.62 7.01
C ALA A 15 51.98 -31.72 6.91
N VAL A 16 51.81 -30.54 6.28
CA VAL A 16 52.78 -29.46 6.42
C VAL A 16 52.17 -28.45 7.38
N GLY A 17 52.75 -28.32 8.55
CA GLY A 17 52.42 -27.35 9.56
C GLY A 17 52.68 -25.93 9.04
N VAL A 18 51.66 -25.09 9.10
CA VAL A 18 51.79 -23.64 8.92
C VAL A 18 51.73 -22.98 10.29
N PRO A 19 52.64 -22.07 10.64
CA PRO A 19 52.72 -21.49 11.99
C PRO A 19 51.51 -20.54 12.21
N SER A 20 50.85 -20.76 13.35
CA SER A 20 49.90 -19.83 13.92
C SER A 20 50.61 -18.64 14.53
N GLU A 21 50.77 -17.56 13.76
CA GLU A 21 51.03 -16.22 14.31
C GLU A 21 50.58 -15.18 13.29
N LEU A 22 49.28 -14.85 13.31
CA LEU A 22 48.80 -13.57 12.84
C LEU A 22 48.21 -12.82 14.02
N CYS A 23 49.12 -12.12 14.68
CA CYS A 23 48.87 -11.17 15.73
C CYS A 23 47.80 -10.17 15.34
N ALA A 24 46.71 -10.11 16.04
CA ALA A 24 45.70 -9.05 15.92
C ALA A 24 46.37 -7.68 16.15
N LYS A 25 46.67 -6.98 15.09
CA LYS A 25 47.01 -5.54 15.18
C LYS A 25 45.79 -4.81 15.64
N SER A 26 45.73 -4.36 16.87
CA SER A 26 44.77 -3.40 17.38
C SER A 26 44.87 -2.14 16.55
N VAL A 27 43.88 -1.95 15.66
CA VAL A 27 43.72 -0.68 14.96
C VAL A 27 43.26 0.37 15.97
N LYS A 28 44.05 1.43 16.11
CA LYS A 28 43.76 2.59 16.97
C LYS A 28 42.32 3.05 16.76
N VAL A 29 41.57 3.08 17.86
CA VAL A 29 40.29 3.77 17.96
C VAL A 29 40.47 5.18 17.40
N ALA A 30 39.71 5.54 16.38
CA ALA A 30 39.59 6.94 15.96
C ALA A 30 39.13 7.73 17.18
N GLY A 31 39.95 8.71 17.60
CA GLY A 31 39.94 9.33 18.91
C GLY A 31 38.55 9.74 19.38
N THR A 32 38.23 9.35 20.59
CA THR A 32 37.12 9.91 21.36
C THR A 32 37.36 11.38 21.56
N GLN A 33 36.70 12.22 20.78
CA GLN A 33 36.52 13.63 21.17
C GLN A 33 35.65 13.62 22.44
N LYS A 34 36.25 14.03 23.58
CA LYS A 34 35.53 14.29 24.82
C LYS A 34 34.49 15.37 24.54
N GLY A 35 33.17 14.97 24.49
CA GLY A 35 32.07 15.91 24.39
C GLY A 35 30.93 15.57 23.46
N ALA A 36 31.04 14.57 22.55
CA ALA A 36 29.94 14.11 21.73
C ALA A 36 29.50 12.72 22.20
N ALA A 37 28.24 12.54 22.57
CA ALA A 37 27.66 11.22 22.80
C ALA A 37 27.82 10.39 21.53
N ALA A 38 28.47 9.25 21.60
CA ALA A 38 28.72 8.38 20.44
C ALA A 38 27.38 7.89 19.89
N LYS A 39 27.11 8.19 18.62
CA LYS A 39 25.91 7.74 17.88
C LYS A 39 26.11 6.38 17.26
N SER A 40 27.34 6.05 16.92
CA SER A 40 27.72 4.88 16.18
C SER A 40 29.03 4.31 16.70
N ILE A 41 29.18 3.02 16.52
CA ILE A 41 30.46 2.33 16.65
C ILE A 41 30.80 1.66 15.32
N THR A 42 32.07 1.64 14.98
CA THR A 42 32.59 0.82 13.88
C THR A 42 33.65 -0.11 14.45
N ARG A 43 33.60 -1.39 14.10
CA ARG A 43 34.60 -2.40 14.43
C ARG A 43 35.01 -3.16 13.16
N GLN A 44 36.29 -3.41 13.04
CA GLN A 44 36.76 -4.36 12.04
C GLN A 44 36.68 -5.76 12.64
N VAL A 45 35.87 -6.62 12.02
CA VAL A 45 35.63 -7.99 12.46
C VAL A 45 35.85 -8.91 11.27
N VAL A 46 36.80 -9.84 11.41
CA VAL A 46 37.23 -10.73 10.32
C VAL A 46 37.67 -9.88 9.11
N GLN A 47 36.94 -9.96 7.99
CA GLN A 47 37.25 -9.20 6.76
C GLN A 47 36.21 -8.10 6.48
N GLN A 48 35.48 -7.66 7.50
CA GLN A 48 34.41 -6.65 7.35
C GLN A 48 34.57 -5.51 8.35
N ASN A 49 34.19 -4.30 7.91
CA ASN A 49 33.90 -3.19 8.79
C ASN A 49 32.43 -3.25 9.16
N VAL A 50 32.12 -3.44 10.44
CA VAL A 50 30.76 -3.47 10.98
C VAL A 50 30.45 -2.19 11.70
N THR A 51 29.45 -1.45 11.21
CA THR A 51 28.98 -0.21 11.84
C THR A 51 27.60 -0.43 12.43
N ILE A 52 27.40 -0.07 13.68
CA ILE A 52 26.13 -0.05 14.41
C ILE A 52 25.79 1.40 14.69
N GLU A 53 24.68 1.89 14.15
CA GLU A 53 24.26 3.30 14.24
C GLU A 53 22.78 3.41 14.65
N PHE A 54 22.50 4.01 15.81
CA PHE A 54 21.14 4.29 16.22
C PHE A 54 20.61 5.58 15.57
N TYR A 55 19.49 5.48 14.87
CA TYR A 55 18.75 6.60 14.28
C TYR A 55 17.75 7.19 15.27
N SER A 56 17.13 6.33 16.07
CA SER A 56 16.28 6.69 17.21
C SER A 56 16.37 5.58 18.26
N PRO A 57 15.78 5.71 19.45
CA PRO A 57 15.80 4.64 20.44
C PRO A 57 15.18 3.31 19.98
N SER A 58 14.33 3.35 18.95
CA SER A 58 13.63 2.18 18.37
C SER A 58 14.16 1.73 17.03
N ILE A 59 15.19 2.39 16.47
CA ILE A 59 15.72 2.16 15.13
C ILE A 59 17.24 2.11 15.16
N VAL A 60 17.81 0.99 14.74
CA VAL A 60 19.25 0.83 14.58
C VAL A 60 19.58 0.39 13.16
N ARG A 61 20.56 1.02 12.53
CA ARG A 61 21.14 0.65 11.25
C ARG A 61 22.38 -0.21 11.48
N ILE A 62 22.50 -1.27 10.73
CA ILE A 62 23.70 -2.09 10.61
C ILE A 62 24.24 -1.95 9.19
N LEU A 63 25.53 -1.65 9.10
CA LEU A 63 26.23 -1.55 7.82
C LEU A 63 27.48 -2.41 7.89
N LYS A 64 27.61 -3.37 6.95
CA LYS A 64 28.78 -4.24 6.83
C LYS A 64 29.41 -4.09 5.47
N SER A 65 30.67 -3.69 5.42
CA SER A 65 31.43 -3.46 4.19
C SER A 65 32.77 -4.19 4.23
N ASP A 66 33.39 -4.34 3.07
CA ASP A 66 34.74 -4.94 2.96
C ASP A 66 35.75 -4.14 3.78
N ALA A 67 36.51 -4.82 4.61
CA ALA A 67 37.57 -4.22 5.44
C ALA A 67 38.75 -3.71 4.62
N GLY A 68 38.92 -4.18 3.39
CA GLY A 68 40.00 -3.70 2.48
C GLY A 68 39.75 -2.28 1.94
N LEU A 69 38.55 -1.69 2.14
CA LEU A 69 38.27 -0.34 1.75
C LEU A 69 38.99 0.68 2.63
N ALA A 70 39.53 1.73 2.02
CA ALA A 70 40.31 2.77 2.72
C ALA A 70 39.53 3.53 3.79
N ALA A 71 38.19 3.54 3.69
CA ALA A 71 37.27 4.14 4.66
C ALA A 71 35.95 3.35 4.68
N PRO A 72 35.18 3.40 5.79
CA PRO A 72 33.83 2.82 5.84
C PRO A 72 32.95 3.41 4.73
N VAL A 73 32.14 2.55 4.10
CA VAL A 73 31.24 2.97 3.03
C VAL A 73 30.20 3.94 3.57
N GLN A 74 30.06 5.07 2.90
CA GLN A 74 28.98 6.03 3.10
C GLN A 74 27.90 5.75 2.06
N LYS A 75 26.80 5.10 2.46
CA LYS A 75 25.70 4.81 1.56
C LYS A 75 24.49 5.69 1.86
N LYS A 76 24.03 6.42 0.83
CA LYS A 76 22.78 7.19 0.88
C LYS A 76 21.60 6.26 0.57
N SER A 77 20.57 6.29 1.38
CA SER A 77 19.30 5.61 1.13
C SER A 77 18.40 6.44 0.22
N TYR A 78 17.60 5.78 -0.63
CA TYR A 78 16.49 6.43 -1.34
C TYR A 78 15.26 6.63 -0.44
N SER A 79 15.02 5.69 0.48
CA SER A 79 13.81 5.59 1.30
C SER A 79 13.92 6.32 2.64
N VAL A 80 15.12 6.34 3.24
CA VAL A 80 15.32 6.87 4.59
C VAL A 80 15.52 8.37 4.56
N ILE A 81 14.62 9.10 5.23
CA ILE A 81 14.70 10.56 5.36
C ILE A 81 15.11 11.03 6.75
N LEU A 82 14.94 10.17 7.77
CA LEU A 82 15.39 10.45 9.13
C LEU A 82 16.91 10.60 9.13
N LYS A 83 17.37 11.68 9.75
CA LYS A 83 18.81 11.87 10.00
C LYS A 83 19.17 11.32 11.36
N PRO A 84 20.31 10.62 11.51
CA PRO A 84 20.76 10.14 12.81
C PRO A 84 20.78 11.26 13.83
N GLN A 85 20.15 11.05 14.98
CA GLN A 85 20.08 12.03 16.06
C GLN A 85 21.19 11.79 17.09
N GLN A 86 21.54 12.81 17.86
CA GLN A 86 22.38 12.60 19.05
C GLN A 86 21.49 11.99 20.15
N LEU A 87 21.70 10.72 20.41
CA LEU A 87 20.99 9.99 21.46
C LEU A 87 21.88 9.98 22.73
N LYS A 88 21.49 10.75 23.74
CA LYS A 88 22.22 10.81 25.03
C LYS A 88 22.17 9.49 25.81
N ASP A 89 21.13 8.68 25.53
CA ASP A 89 20.81 7.47 26.32
C ASP A 89 21.33 6.17 25.67
N VAL A 90 22.11 6.24 24.58
CA VAL A 90 22.76 5.07 24.01
C VAL A 90 24.03 4.76 24.81
N GLN A 91 24.06 3.56 25.38
CA GLN A 91 25.18 3.07 26.17
C GLN A 91 26.00 2.05 25.38
N ILE A 92 27.31 2.15 25.42
CA ILE A 92 28.25 1.18 24.82
C ILE A 92 29.03 0.53 25.94
N GLN A 93 29.03 -0.80 25.99
CA GLN A 93 29.74 -1.61 26.97
C GLN A 93 30.51 -2.72 26.26
N GLU A 94 31.77 -2.88 26.56
CA GLU A 94 32.63 -3.96 26.05
C GLU A 94 32.88 -5.00 27.16
N ASN A 95 32.46 -6.23 26.89
CA ASN A 95 32.57 -7.34 27.81
C ASN A 95 33.33 -8.49 27.10
N GLY A 96 34.66 -8.50 27.19
CA GLY A 96 35.48 -9.43 26.44
C GLY A 96 35.30 -9.27 24.93
N ASP A 97 34.93 -10.35 24.28
CA ASP A 97 34.73 -10.36 22.81
C ASP A 97 33.35 -9.79 22.36
N VAL A 98 32.52 -9.36 23.27
CA VAL A 98 31.19 -8.85 22.96
C VAL A 98 31.07 -7.34 23.22
N VAL A 99 30.65 -6.59 22.22
CA VAL A 99 30.26 -5.18 22.35
C VAL A 99 28.75 -5.08 22.42
N ASN A 100 28.25 -4.49 23.50
CA ASN A 100 26.84 -4.19 23.70
C ASN A 100 26.57 -2.71 23.41
N VAL A 101 25.60 -2.44 22.52
CA VAL A 101 25.13 -1.08 22.25
C VAL A 101 23.65 -1.04 22.61
N LYS A 102 23.30 -0.29 23.66
CA LYS A 102 21.93 -0.29 24.23
C LYS A 102 21.26 1.05 24.07
N SER A 103 20.03 1.01 23.58
CA SER A 103 19.07 2.14 23.64
C SER A 103 17.99 1.87 24.70
N LYS A 104 16.97 2.74 24.73
CA LYS A 104 15.77 2.55 25.56
C LYS A 104 15.00 1.25 25.24
N PHE A 105 15.02 0.77 23.99
CA PHE A 105 14.18 -0.35 23.53
C PHE A 105 15.00 -1.56 23.06
N ILE A 106 16.18 -1.34 22.49
CA ILE A 106 16.98 -2.34 21.78
C ILE A 106 18.34 -2.48 22.44
N CYS A 107 18.81 -3.72 22.61
CA CYS A 107 20.21 -4.05 22.87
C CYS A 107 20.77 -4.78 21.64
N VAL A 108 21.86 -4.26 21.08
CA VAL A 108 22.62 -4.90 20.00
C VAL A 108 23.90 -5.47 20.58
N GLU A 109 24.12 -6.76 20.47
CA GLU A 109 25.32 -7.47 20.89
C GLU A 109 26.13 -7.86 19.66
N LEU A 110 27.32 -7.33 19.49
CA LEU A 110 28.28 -7.71 18.43
C LEU A 110 29.35 -8.60 19.00
N ASN A 111 29.46 -9.81 18.49
CA ASN A 111 30.61 -10.68 18.75
C ASN A 111 31.78 -10.29 17.85
N GLN A 112 32.87 -9.80 18.41
CA GLN A 112 34.03 -9.28 17.67
C GLN A 112 34.90 -10.37 17.03
N GLN A 113 34.71 -11.66 17.43
CA GLN A 113 35.45 -12.80 16.86
C GLN A 113 34.73 -13.33 15.60
N THR A 114 33.40 -13.41 15.66
CA THR A 114 32.60 -14.06 14.62
C THR A 114 31.89 -13.08 13.67
N GLY A 115 31.62 -11.85 14.11
CA GLY A 115 30.78 -10.86 13.40
C GLY A 115 29.28 -11.08 13.55
N GLU A 116 28.87 -12.08 14.34
CA GLU A 116 27.46 -12.31 14.67
C GLU A 116 26.90 -11.16 15.48
N ILE A 117 25.66 -10.72 15.11
CA ILE A 117 24.95 -9.68 15.84
C ILE A 117 23.65 -10.25 16.40
N ARG A 118 23.40 -10.05 17.69
CA ARG A 118 22.16 -10.43 18.35
C ARG A 118 21.36 -9.19 18.69
N PHE A 119 20.09 -9.17 18.28
CA PHE A 119 19.16 -8.12 18.65
C PHE A 119 18.26 -8.60 19.78
N LEU A 120 18.29 -7.88 20.88
CA LEU A 120 17.51 -8.21 22.08
C LEU A 120 16.60 -7.03 22.44
N SER A 121 15.46 -7.33 23.06
CA SER A 121 14.67 -6.31 23.74
C SER A 121 15.44 -5.73 24.93
N LYS A 122 14.97 -4.61 25.47
CA LYS A 122 15.51 -4.00 26.70
C LYS A 122 15.59 -4.99 27.88
N ASP A 123 14.70 -5.98 27.90
CA ASP A 123 14.56 -6.97 28.97
C ASP A 123 15.40 -8.25 28.67
N GLY A 124 16.24 -8.22 27.63
CA GLY A 124 17.16 -9.32 27.29
C GLY A 124 16.53 -10.46 26.47
N LYS A 125 15.28 -10.33 25.99
CA LYS A 125 14.65 -11.33 25.13
C LYS A 125 15.28 -11.28 23.74
N LEU A 126 15.80 -12.39 23.24
CA LEU A 126 16.34 -12.51 21.90
C LEU A 126 15.20 -12.35 20.85
N LEU A 127 15.39 -11.43 19.94
CA LEU A 127 14.47 -11.12 18.85
C LEU A 127 14.95 -11.73 17.53
N LEU A 128 16.20 -11.42 17.13
CA LEU A 128 16.80 -11.82 15.86
C LEU A 128 18.31 -12.02 16.03
N THR A 129 18.89 -12.92 15.26
CA THR A 129 20.35 -13.05 15.13
C THR A 129 20.76 -12.86 13.68
N ASP A 130 21.64 -11.90 13.42
CA ASP A 130 22.38 -11.75 12.17
C ASP A 130 23.60 -12.68 12.22
N THR A 131 23.70 -13.61 11.28
CA THR A 131 24.69 -14.70 11.38
C THR A 131 25.84 -14.58 10.41
N LYS A 132 25.58 -14.34 9.13
CA LYS A 132 26.63 -14.36 8.11
C LYS A 132 26.37 -13.35 7.01
N THR A 133 27.41 -12.61 6.64
CA THR A 133 27.40 -11.71 5.47
C THR A 133 28.40 -12.23 4.44
N ARG A 134 27.99 -12.23 3.18
CA ARG A 134 28.86 -12.56 2.04
C ARG A 134 28.88 -11.39 1.06
N LEU A 135 30.07 -10.97 0.66
CA LEU A 135 30.31 -9.92 -0.32
C LEU A 135 31.12 -10.56 -1.46
N GLU A 136 30.47 -10.84 -2.58
CA GLU A 136 31.11 -11.39 -3.78
C GLU A 136 31.30 -10.29 -4.82
N ALA A 137 32.57 -9.98 -5.16
CA ALA A 137 32.89 -8.91 -6.10
C ALA A 137 32.28 -9.19 -7.49
N ARG A 138 31.60 -8.20 -8.05
CA ARG A 138 31.07 -8.26 -9.41
C ARG A 138 32.19 -8.25 -10.42
N LYS A 139 32.03 -9.10 -11.46
CA LYS A 139 33.02 -9.25 -12.54
C LYS A 139 32.65 -8.50 -13.81
N ASP A 140 31.36 -8.14 -13.94
CA ASP A 140 30.87 -7.37 -15.09
C ASP A 140 31.30 -5.90 -15.02
N GLU A 141 31.61 -5.30 -16.18
CA GLU A 141 32.11 -3.93 -16.25
C GLU A 141 31.08 -2.91 -15.78
N ALA A 142 29.79 -3.18 -15.98
CA ALA A 142 28.68 -2.29 -15.56
C ALA A 142 28.61 -2.10 -14.04
N ASN A 143 29.06 -3.10 -13.29
CA ASN A 143 29.01 -3.12 -11.83
C ASN A 143 30.39 -3.29 -11.18
N LYS A 144 31.44 -2.93 -11.88
CA LYS A 144 32.82 -3.00 -11.37
C LYS A 144 32.97 -2.24 -10.04
N GLY A 145 33.61 -2.86 -9.08
CA GLY A 145 33.80 -2.29 -7.74
C GLY A 145 32.57 -2.40 -6.84
N LYS A 146 31.53 -3.11 -7.29
CA LYS A 146 30.35 -3.48 -6.49
C LYS A 146 30.35 -4.98 -6.18
N TYR A 147 29.42 -5.41 -5.36
CA TYR A 147 29.31 -6.78 -4.86
C TYR A 147 27.91 -7.33 -5.12
N ARG A 148 27.80 -8.64 -5.30
CA ARG A 148 26.63 -9.42 -4.96
C ARG A 148 26.67 -9.59 -3.45
N ILE A 149 25.57 -9.30 -2.77
CA ILE A 149 25.53 -9.19 -1.31
C ILE A 149 24.49 -10.14 -0.76
N GLU A 150 24.90 -10.99 0.18
CA GLU A 150 24.00 -11.89 0.88
C GLU A 150 24.15 -11.70 2.39
N GLN A 151 23.02 -11.64 3.08
CA GLN A 151 22.95 -11.52 4.53
C GLN A 151 22.00 -12.58 5.10
N ASP A 152 22.52 -13.40 6.00
CA ASP A 152 21.77 -14.45 6.68
C ASP A 152 21.33 -14.01 8.07
N PHE A 153 20.10 -14.39 8.42
CA PHE A 153 19.49 -14.20 9.73
C PHE A 153 18.97 -15.53 10.27
N ARG A 154 18.94 -15.64 11.60
CA ARG A 154 18.32 -16.77 12.30
C ARG A 154 17.14 -16.28 13.12
N LEU A 155 15.98 -16.83 12.83
CA LEU A 155 14.72 -16.64 13.54
C LEU A 155 14.39 -17.92 14.35
N ALA A 156 13.45 -17.82 15.30
CA ALA A 156 12.90 -19.02 15.92
C ALA A 156 12.11 -19.85 14.91
N ASP A 157 12.11 -21.18 15.04
CA ASP A 157 11.55 -22.08 14.02
C ASP A 157 10.03 -21.92 13.85
N ASP A 158 9.30 -21.60 14.94
CA ASP A 158 7.84 -21.41 14.95
C ASP A 158 7.39 -19.97 14.69
N GLU A 159 8.33 -19.06 14.52
CA GLU A 159 8.09 -17.63 14.35
C GLU A 159 7.48 -17.31 12.97
N ALA A 160 6.37 -16.60 12.94
CA ALA A 160 5.78 -16.09 11.71
C ALA A 160 6.36 -14.73 11.33
N ILE A 161 6.57 -14.53 10.03
CA ILE A 161 7.01 -13.26 9.45
C ILE A 161 6.09 -12.84 8.30
N TYR A 162 5.99 -11.54 8.09
CA TYR A 162 5.07 -10.88 7.16
C TYR A 162 5.78 -9.77 6.40
N GLY A 163 5.19 -9.27 5.31
CA GLY A 163 5.75 -8.16 4.55
C GLY A 163 6.16 -8.56 3.14
N LEU A 164 7.36 -8.16 2.70
CA LEU A 164 7.90 -8.30 1.34
C LEU A 164 7.15 -7.49 0.27
N GLY A 165 6.13 -6.72 0.65
CA GLY A 165 5.33 -5.90 -0.27
C GLY A 165 4.05 -6.58 -0.74
N GLN A 166 3.68 -6.33 -1.99
CA GLN A 166 2.51 -6.91 -2.68
C GLN A 166 3.01 -8.01 -3.63
N LEU A 167 2.81 -9.27 -3.27
CA LEU A 167 3.38 -10.42 -3.98
C LEU A 167 2.34 -11.24 -4.75
N ARG A 168 1.13 -10.77 -4.97
CA ARG A 168 0.07 -11.42 -5.74
C ARG A 168 -0.03 -12.94 -5.50
N ASP A 169 -0.08 -13.35 -4.24
CA ASP A 169 -0.19 -14.76 -3.83
C ASP A 169 -1.01 -14.90 -2.53
N VAL A 170 -1.33 -16.13 -2.16
CA VAL A 170 -2.18 -16.45 -1.00
C VAL A 170 -1.46 -16.45 0.35
N TYR A 171 -0.17 -16.18 0.38
CA TYR A 171 0.61 -16.34 1.60
C TYR A 171 0.55 -15.07 2.48
N MET A 172 -0.05 -15.19 3.65
CA MET A 172 0.07 -14.16 4.68
C MET A 172 1.41 -14.28 5.42
N ASN A 173 1.74 -15.47 5.90
CA ASN A 173 3.01 -15.77 6.55
C ASN A 173 4.07 -16.14 5.50
N GLN A 174 5.21 -15.46 5.54
CA GLN A 174 6.30 -15.63 4.58
C GLN A 174 7.36 -16.69 4.99
N ARG A 175 7.13 -17.40 6.11
CA ARG A 175 8.05 -18.48 6.55
C ARG A 175 8.09 -19.64 5.57
N GLY A 176 9.27 -20.21 5.38
CA GLY A 176 9.52 -21.36 4.51
C GLY A 176 9.51 -21.04 3.01
N ARG A 177 9.38 -19.78 2.63
CA ARG A 177 9.37 -19.36 1.22
C ARG A 177 10.78 -19.14 0.70
N GLN A 178 11.03 -19.63 -0.51
CA GLN A 178 12.35 -19.56 -1.14
C GLN A 178 12.26 -18.98 -2.53
N ASN A 179 13.36 -18.40 -3.00
CA ASN A 179 13.51 -17.82 -4.33
C ASN A 179 12.47 -16.73 -4.66
N ILE A 180 12.05 -15.97 -3.63
CA ILE A 180 11.15 -14.83 -3.85
C ILE A 180 11.96 -13.69 -4.46
N GLU A 181 11.68 -13.41 -5.72
CA GLU A 181 12.32 -12.31 -6.44
C GLU A 181 11.66 -10.99 -6.03
N LEU A 182 12.43 -10.09 -5.45
CA LEU A 182 12.00 -8.74 -5.11
C LEU A 182 12.45 -7.78 -6.23
N TRP A 183 11.60 -7.68 -7.25
CA TRP A 183 11.82 -6.90 -8.46
C TRP A 183 10.49 -6.38 -9.00
N ASN A 184 10.34 -5.06 -9.04
CA ASN A 184 9.07 -4.44 -9.40
C ASN A 184 8.66 -4.74 -10.85
N HIS A 185 7.42 -5.15 -11.03
CA HIS A 185 6.75 -5.26 -12.32
C HIS A 185 5.23 -5.11 -12.14
N ASN A 186 4.47 -5.06 -13.23
CA ASN A 186 3.01 -4.96 -13.16
C ASN A 186 2.41 -6.04 -12.24
N THR A 187 1.50 -5.67 -11.37
CA THR A 187 0.86 -6.49 -10.32
C THR A 187 1.75 -6.90 -9.15
N TYR A 188 3.01 -6.47 -9.11
CA TYR A 188 3.99 -6.89 -8.12
C TYR A 188 4.79 -5.70 -7.58
N ILE A 189 4.65 -5.40 -6.31
CA ILE A 189 5.40 -4.33 -5.63
C ILE A 189 6.33 -4.97 -4.62
N ALA A 190 7.62 -4.98 -4.95
CA ALA A 190 8.68 -5.60 -4.15
C ALA A 190 9.20 -4.64 -3.09
N ILE A 191 9.12 -5.04 -1.83
CA ILE A 191 9.67 -4.28 -0.70
C ILE A 191 10.57 -5.21 0.11
N PRO A 192 11.89 -5.01 0.13
CA PRO A 192 12.81 -5.86 0.88
C PRO A 192 12.73 -5.57 2.39
N TYR A 193 11.58 -5.89 2.97
CA TYR A 193 11.25 -5.69 4.37
C TYR A 193 10.40 -6.84 4.88
N PHE A 194 10.69 -7.29 6.09
CA PHE A 194 9.78 -8.16 6.82
C PHE A 194 9.57 -7.69 8.27
N THR A 195 8.43 -8.07 8.84
CA THR A 195 8.12 -7.92 10.26
C THR A 195 7.76 -9.26 10.87
N SER A 196 8.07 -9.42 12.15
CA SER A 196 7.84 -10.65 12.92
C SER A 196 6.62 -10.52 13.84
N GLU A 197 5.93 -11.63 14.10
CA GLU A 197 4.90 -11.71 15.16
C GLU A 197 5.41 -11.32 16.55
N LYS A 198 6.73 -11.25 16.76
CA LYS A 198 7.36 -10.74 17.99
C LYS A 198 7.38 -9.21 18.08
N GLY A 199 6.90 -8.50 17.06
CA GLY A 199 6.82 -7.04 17.03
C GLY A 199 8.15 -6.35 16.76
N TYR A 200 8.99 -6.89 15.89
CA TYR A 200 10.14 -6.21 15.28
C TYR A 200 10.04 -6.21 13.76
N GLY A 201 10.70 -5.27 13.12
CA GLY A 201 10.81 -5.18 11.66
C GLY A 201 12.26 -5.09 11.21
N LEU A 202 12.55 -5.58 10.01
CA LEU A 202 13.83 -5.49 9.35
C LEU A 202 13.66 -4.98 7.92
N TYR A 203 14.27 -3.85 7.62
CA TYR A 203 14.33 -3.27 6.28
C TYR A 203 15.72 -3.45 5.70
N TRP A 204 15.82 -4.17 4.60
CA TRP A 204 17.02 -4.36 3.79
C TRP A 204 17.12 -3.23 2.77
N ASP A 205 18.01 -2.27 2.99
CA ASP A 205 18.11 -1.06 2.18
C ASP A 205 18.96 -1.28 0.93
N ASN A 206 18.37 -1.94 -0.05
CA ASN A 206 18.95 -2.13 -1.37
C ASN A 206 17.88 -1.93 -2.45
N ALA A 207 18.14 -1.04 -3.41
CA ALA A 207 17.21 -0.69 -4.49
C ALA A 207 17.36 -1.56 -5.75
N GLY A 208 18.31 -2.49 -5.73
CA GLY A 208 18.55 -3.42 -6.82
C GLY A 208 17.70 -4.67 -6.73
N LYS A 209 17.87 -5.54 -7.73
CA LYS A 209 17.26 -6.86 -7.75
C LYS A 209 17.71 -7.65 -6.54
N THR A 210 16.76 -8.11 -5.75
CA THR A 210 17.01 -8.80 -4.49
C THR A 210 16.19 -10.08 -4.44
N TYR A 211 16.71 -11.12 -3.81
CA TYR A 211 16.02 -12.37 -3.54
C TYR A 211 15.83 -12.53 -2.03
N PHE A 212 14.65 -12.96 -1.65
CA PHE A 212 14.36 -13.38 -0.28
C PHE A 212 14.27 -14.90 -0.23
N ASN A 213 14.91 -15.50 0.76
CA ASN A 213 14.86 -16.93 1.04
C ASN A 213 14.63 -17.15 2.53
N ASP A 214 13.78 -18.11 2.85
CA ASP A 214 13.58 -18.59 4.20
C ASP A 214 13.54 -20.12 4.23
N VAL A 215 14.51 -20.73 4.89
CA VAL A 215 14.58 -22.17 5.11
C VAL A 215 14.30 -22.42 6.58
N VAL A 216 13.28 -23.22 6.86
CA VAL A 216 12.94 -23.64 8.22
C VAL A 216 13.52 -25.03 8.46
N ALA A 217 14.15 -25.24 9.63
CA ALA A 217 14.69 -26.52 10.01
C ALA A 217 13.63 -27.62 9.97
N SER A 218 13.86 -28.66 9.22
CA SER A 218 12.98 -29.82 9.13
C SER A 218 13.78 -31.10 8.89
N LYS A 219 13.14 -32.24 9.13
CA LYS A 219 13.75 -33.55 8.82
C LYS A 219 13.98 -33.73 7.32
N ASP A 220 13.12 -33.15 6.51
CA ASP A 220 13.15 -33.25 5.04
C ASP A 220 14.33 -32.51 4.41
N ASN A 221 14.83 -31.44 5.08
CA ASN A 221 16.02 -30.72 4.64
C ASN A 221 17.32 -31.14 5.34
N GLY A 222 17.36 -32.35 5.92
CA GLY A 222 18.55 -32.91 6.59
C GLY A 222 18.88 -32.22 7.93
N ASN A 223 17.90 -31.64 8.61
CA ASN A 223 18.04 -30.87 9.85
C ASN A 223 19.00 -29.67 9.73
N GLN A 224 19.11 -29.06 8.56
CA GLN A 224 19.83 -27.81 8.44
C GLN A 224 19.17 -26.74 9.33
N PRO A 225 19.98 -25.90 9.98
CA PRO A 225 19.42 -24.85 10.83
C PRO A 225 18.60 -23.87 10.01
N SER A 226 17.54 -23.33 10.62
CA SER A 226 16.71 -22.28 9.99
C SER A 226 17.56 -21.08 9.59
N CYS A 227 17.34 -20.61 8.35
CA CYS A 227 18.05 -19.49 7.77
C CYS A 227 17.11 -18.63 6.93
N THR A 228 17.02 -17.36 7.27
CA THR A 228 16.33 -16.35 6.48
C THR A 228 17.37 -15.44 5.83
N SER A 229 17.28 -15.15 4.54
CA SER A 229 18.29 -14.31 3.90
C SER A 229 17.72 -13.33 2.88
N PHE A 230 18.43 -12.21 2.72
CA PHE A 230 18.34 -11.33 1.56
C PHE A 230 19.62 -11.46 0.73
N THR A 231 19.45 -11.59 -0.58
CA THR A 231 20.56 -11.60 -1.55
C THR A 231 20.29 -10.56 -2.62
N SER A 232 21.09 -9.50 -2.66
CA SER A 232 21.02 -8.47 -3.69
C SER A 232 22.10 -8.67 -4.75
N GLU A 233 21.71 -8.55 -6.04
CA GLU A 233 22.63 -8.73 -7.16
C GLU A 233 23.70 -7.65 -7.21
N VAL A 234 23.39 -6.41 -6.79
CA VAL A 234 24.32 -5.27 -6.87
C VAL A 234 24.20 -4.40 -5.63
N GLY A 235 25.34 -4.10 -5.01
CA GLY A 235 25.42 -3.15 -3.92
C GLY A 235 26.87 -2.86 -3.51
N THR A 236 27.08 -1.98 -2.55
CA THR A 236 28.40 -1.61 -2.03
C THR A 236 28.68 -2.18 -0.66
N CYS A 237 27.64 -2.58 0.08
CA CYS A 237 27.69 -3.09 1.44
C CYS A 237 26.36 -3.75 1.80
N ALA A 238 26.35 -4.63 2.79
CA ALA A 238 25.14 -5.03 3.46
C ALA A 238 24.66 -3.85 4.34
N ASP A 239 23.41 -3.44 4.17
CA ASP A 239 22.84 -2.26 4.80
C ASP A 239 21.38 -2.52 5.16
N TYR A 240 21.07 -2.55 6.45
CA TYR A 240 19.71 -2.80 6.90
C TYR A 240 19.39 -2.07 8.19
N TYR A 241 18.08 -1.84 8.40
CA TYR A 241 17.55 -1.20 9.60
C TYR A 241 16.73 -2.21 10.39
N PHE A 242 17.07 -2.36 11.67
CA PHE A 242 16.29 -3.14 12.62
C PHE A 242 15.44 -2.18 13.46
N MET A 243 14.15 -2.50 13.61
CA MET A 243 13.16 -1.66 14.27
C MET A 243 12.43 -2.45 15.35
N TYR A 244 12.40 -1.92 16.58
CA TYR A 244 11.67 -2.50 17.71
C TYR A 244 11.37 -1.42 18.73
N LYS A 245 10.11 -1.32 19.16
CA LYS A 245 9.72 -0.30 20.14
C LYS A 245 9.15 -0.89 21.43
N ASP A 246 8.06 -1.63 21.34
CA ASP A 246 7.31 -2.17 22.48
C ASP A 246 6.81 -3.61 22.26
N GLY A 247 7.28 -4.25 21.22
CA GLY A 247 6.88 -5.61 20.86
C GLY A 247 5.54 -5.69 20.13
N THR A 248 5.05 -4.56 19.60
CA THR A 248 3.80 -4.49 18.84
C THR A 248 4.04 -4.12 17.37
N GLN A 249 3.12 -4.53 16.49
CA GLN A 249 3.18 -4.12 15.09
C GLN A 249 2.97 -2.62 14.91
N ASP A 250 2.13 -2.01 15.73
CA ASP A 250 1.94 -0.54 15.71
C ASP A 250 3.25 0.19 16.07
N GLY A 251 4.01 -0.33 17.02
CA GLY A 251 5.33 0.19 17.35
C GLY A 251 6.35 0.08 16.22
N VAL A 252 6.29 -1.02 15.44
CA VAL A 252 7.12 -1.20 14.23
C VAL A 252 6.71 -0.21 13.15
N ILE A 253 5.42 -0.07 12.85
CA ILE A 253 4.90 0.86 11.84
C ILE A 253 5.24 2.31 12.21
N ALA A 254 5.13 2.67 13.49
CA ALA A 254 5.56 3.98 13.96
C ALA A 254 7.06 4.23 13.70
N SER A 255 7.90 3.21 13.91
CA SER A 255 9.33 3.29 13.62
C SER A 255 9.62 3.39 12.12
N ILE A 256 8.88 2.64 11.26
CA ILE A 256 8.98 2.78 9.80
C ILE A 256 8.68 4.23 9.38
N ARG A 257 7.59 4.80 9.89
CA ARG A 257 7.18 6.16 9.51
C ARG A 257 8.05 7.25 10.12
N GLU A 258 8.64 6.99 11.28
CA GLU A 258 9.72 7.83 11.80
C GLU A 258 10.94 7.80 10.87
N LEU A 259 11.32 6.63 10.37
CA LEU A 259 12.48 6.44 9.50
C LEU A 259 12.28 7.04 8.09
N THR A 260 11.10 6.84 7.51
CA THR A 260 10.83 7.12 6.08
C THR A 260 9.84 8.27 5.84
N GLY A 261 9.29 8.85 6.88
CA GLY A 261 8.29 9.91 6.84
C GLY A 261 6.86 9.41 7.08
N GLN A 262 6.08 10.24 7.78
CA GLN A 262 4.67 9.98 8.04
C GLN A 262 3.87 9.89 6.75
N ALA A 263 2.77 9.13 6.79
CA ALA A 263 1.80 9.12 5.70
C ALA A 263 1.15 10.50 5.54
N THR A 264 0.77 10.84 4.31
CA THR A 264 0.11 12.10 3.98
C THR A 264 -1.41 11.94 4.05
N MET A 265 -2.11 12.93 4.62
CA MET A 265 -3.57 12.93 4.63
C MET A 265 -4.12 13.24 3.24
N PHE A 266 -5.02 12.39 2.76
CA PHE A 266 -5.68 12.60 1.48
C PHE A 266 -6.89 13.54 1.60
N PRO A 267 -7.35 14.13 0.47
CA PRO A 267 -8.60 14.86 0.43
C PRO A 267 -9.76 14.00 0.91
N LYS A 268 -10.74 14.61 1.57
CA LYS A 268 -11.91 13.86 2.08
C LYS A 268 -12.67 13.14 0.96
N TRP A 269 -12.79 13.75 -0.21
CA TRP A 269 -13.46 13.16 -1.38
C TRP A 269 -12.76 11.87 -1.86
N ALA A 270 -11.45 11.71 -1.63
CA ALA A 270 -10.72 10.50 -2.00
C ALA A 270 -11.23 9.25 -1.25
N MET A 271 -11.86 9.43 -0.09
CA MET A 271 -12.42 8.33 0.70
C MET A 271 -13.79 7.84 0.21
N GLY A 272 -14.42 8.54 -0.74
CA GLY A 272 -15.66 8.13 -1.40
C GLY A 272 -15.43 7.07 -2.49
N PHE A 273 -16.32 7.02 -3.47
CA PHE A 273 -16.25 6.09 -4.59
C PHE A 273 -15.72 6.79 -5.85
N TRP A 274 -14.88 6.07 -6.62
CA TRP A 274 -14.31 6.53 -7.87
C TRP A 274 -14.73 5.63 -9.03
N GLN A 275 -15.22 6.24 -10.11
CA GLN A 275 -15.50 5.53 -11.36
C GLN A 275 -14.36 5.72 -12.34
N CYS A 276 -13.85 4.62 -12.84
CA CYS A 276 -12.83 4.55 -13.85
C CYS A 276 -13.14 3.48 -14.89
N ARG A 277 -12.65 3.65 -16.11
CA ARG A 277 -12.67 2.66 -17.19
C ARG A 277 -11.52 2.93 -18.15
N GLU A 278 -10.89 1.93 -18.68
CA GLU A 278 -10.07 2.03 -19.88
C GLU A 278 -10.98 1.88 -21.11
N ARG A 279 -11.35 2.94 -21.78
CA ARG A 279 -11.23 4.36 -21.44
C ARG A 279 -12.42 5.12 -22.00
N TYR A 280 -12.71 6.28 -21.50
CA TYR A 280 -13.63 7.20 -22.14
C TYR A 280 -12.94 7.79 -23.37
N LYS A 281 -13.61 7.79 -24.52
CA LYS A 281 -13.00 8.18 -25.81
C LYS A 281 -13.26 9.66 -26.16
N THR A 282 -14.16 10.32 -25.43
CA THR A 282 -14.52 11.73 -25.63
C THR A 282 -14.82 12.40 -24.31
N SER A 283 -14.72 13.73 -24.27
CA SER A 283 -15.15 14.52 -23.10
C SER A 283 -16.65 14.31 -22.79
N ASP A 284 -17.47 14.18 -23.83
CA ASP A 284 -18.92 13.98 -23.67
C ASP A 284 -19.26 12.59 -23.12
N GLU A 285 -18.50 11.56 -23.48
CA GLU A 285 -18.66 10.21 -22.92
C GLU A 285 -18.36 10.21 -21.42
N LEU A 286 -17.22 10.79 -21.01
CA LEU A 286 -16.86 10.93 -19.61
C LEU A 286 -17.93 11.69 -18.82
N ALA A 287 -18.36 12.83 -19.33
CA ALA A 287 -19.40 13.64 -18.71
C ALA A 287 -20.75 12.92 -18.64
N GLY A 288 -21.11 12.16 -19.69
CA GLY A 288 -22.35 11.37 -19.74
C GLY A 288 -22.40 10.26 -18.68
N VAL A 289 -21.26 9.65 -18.38
CA VAL A 289 -21.15 8.68 -17.28
C VAL A 289 -21.44 9.36 -15.94
N LEU A 290 -20.82 10.51 -15.67
CA LEU A 290 -21.07 11.26 -14.43
C LEU A 290 -22.54 11.68 -14.32
N ASP A 291 -23.13 12.19 -15.42
CA ASP A 291 -24.54 12.54 -15.46
C ASP A 291 -25.44 11.36 -15.07
N LYS A 292 -25.12 10.17 -15.61
CA LYS A 292 -25.89 8.96 -15.33
C LYS A 292 -25.79 8.53 -13.87
N TYR A 293 -24.62 8.64 -13.25
CA TYR A 293 -24.45 8.42 -11.82
C TYR A 293 -25.31 9.38 -10.98
N ARG A 294 -25.32 10.68 -11.33
CA ARG A 294 -26.15 11.68 -10.65
C ARG A 294 -27.65 11.44 -10.85
N GLU A 295 -28.07 11.12 -12.09
CA GLU A 295 -29.47 10.76 -12.41
C GLU A 295 -29.96 9.59 -11.57
N LEU A 296 -29.16 8.52 -11.50
CA LEU A 296 -29.49 7.31 -10.77
C LEU A 296 -29.24 7.41 -9.26
N LYS A 297 -28.74 8.55 -8.79
CA LYS A 297 -28.39 8.81 -7.40
C LYS A 297 -27.39 7.77 -6.84
N ILE A 298 -26.46 7.35 -7.67
CA ILE A 298 -25.34 6.50 -7.27
C ILE A 298 -24.24 7.39 -6.70
N PRO A 299 -23.87 7.25 -5.43
CA PRO A 299 -22.85 8.08 -4.83
C PRO A 299 -21.50 7.96 -5.55
N THR A 300 -20.86 9.09 -5.87
CA THR A 300 -19.62 9.16 -6.63
C THR A 300 -18.90 10.47 -6.33
N ASP A 301 -17.65 10.43 -5.91
CA ASP A 301 -16.81 11.61 -5.68
C ASP A 301 -15.88 11.94 -6.85
N ALA A 302 -15.42 10.92 -7.58
CA ALA A 302 -14.44 11.13 -8.63
C ALA A 302 -14.70 10.28 -9.88
N ILE A 303 -14.32 10.85 -11.02
CA ILE A 303 -14.22 10.14 -12.30
C ILE A 303 -12.78 10.27 -12.81
N VAL A 304 -12.31 9.29 -13.58
CA VAL A 304 -10.92 9.22 -13.99
C VAL A 304 -10.80 9.32 -15.50
N GLN A 305 -9.99 10.28 -15.97
CA GLN A 305 -9.57 10.37 -17.36
C GLN A 305 -8.35 9.48 -17.56
N ASP A 306 -8.56 8.38 -18.24
CA ASP A 306 -7.49 7.43 -18.58
C ASP A 306 -6.68 7.91 -19.81
N TRP A 307 -5.72 7.09 -20.24
CA TRP A 307 -4.77 7.39 -21.29
C TRP A 307 -5.41 7.71 -22.67
N GLN A 308 -4.58 8.03 -23.67
CA GLN A 308 -4.93 8.34 -25.06
C GLN A 308 -5.63 9.70 -25.31
N TYR A 309 -5.78 10.56 -24.31
CA TYR A 309 -6.18 11.94 -24.52
C TYR A 309 -5.12 12.74 -25.32
N TRP A 310 -3.88 12.26 -25.34
CA TRP A 310 -2.77 12.79 -26.12
C TRP A 310 -2.79 12.36 -27.60
N GLY A 311 -3.62 11.41 -27.99
CA GLY A 311 -3.75 10.88 -29.35
C GLY A 311 -2.98 9.56 -29.55
N CYS A 312 -2.23 9.46 -30.64
CA CYS A 312 -1.56 8.23 -31.04
C CYS A 312 -0.34 7.85 -30.16
N ASP A 313 0.15 6.62 -30.32
CA ASP A 313 1.27 6.06 -29.54
C ASP A 313 2.57 6.84 -29.67
N SER A 314 2.88 7.37 -30.88
CA SER A 314 4.06 8.22 -31.06
C SER A 314 4.01 9.51 -30.25
N ASN A 315 2.82 9.90 -29.77
CA ASN A 315 2.59 11.07 -28.93
C ASN A 315 2.33 10.67 -27.46
N TRP A 316 2.70 9.47 -27.09
CA TRP A 316 2.45 8.88 -25.77
C TRP A 316 2.85 9.82 -24.63
N ASN A 317 1.93 10.02 -23.68
CA ASN A 317 2.13 10.86 -22.50
C ASN A 317 2.59 12.30 -22.79
N ALA A 318 2.09 12.91 -23.85
CA ALA A 318 2.44 14.28 -24.19
C ALA A 318 2.00 15.31 -23.12
N MET A 319 1.18 14.91 -22.15
CA MET A 319 0.57 15.76 -21.12
C MET A 319 -0.20 16.94 -21.72
N LYS A 320 -0.69 16.75 -22.94
CA LYS A 320 -1.51 17.69 -23.70
C LYS A 320 -2.64 16.94 -24.39
N PHE A 321 -3.81 17.54 -24.42
CA PHE A 321 -4.92 16.99 -25.18
C PHE A 321 -4.69 17.28 -26.67
N GLN A 322 -4.39 16.25 -27.43
CA GLN A 322 -4.17 16.32 -28.88
C GLN A 322 -5.02 15.29 -29.65
N ASN A 323 -5.71 14.41 -28.94
CA ASN A 323 -6.71 13.55 -29.55
C ASN A 323 -7.89 14.44 -30.04
N PRO A 324 -8.20 14.38 -31.37
CA PRO A 324 -9.19 15.28 -31.99
C PRO A 324 -10.58 15.24 -31.33
N TYR A 325 -10.96 14.11 -30.74
CA TYR A 325 -12.25 13.97 -30.10
C TYR A 325 -12.41 14.75 -28.80
N TYR A 326 -11.31 15.07 -28.11
CA TYR A 326 -11.33 15.86 -26.89
C TYR A 326 -11.27 17.36 -27.11
N ILE A 327 -10.79 17.78 -28.29
CA ILE A 327 -10.52 19.19 -28.58
C ILE A 327 -11.38 19.73 -29.76
N ASN A 328 -12.42 19.00 -30.14
CA ASN A 328 -13.33 19.32 -31.23
C ASN A 328 -12.61 19.61 -32.56
N LYS A 329 -11.65 18.71 -32.94
CA LYS A 329 -10.86 18.81 -34.17
C LYS A 329 -10.97 17.56 -35.07
N VAL A 330 -12.05 16.82 -34.92
CA VAL A 330 -12.34 15.66 -35.77
C VAL A 330 -12.52 16.12 -37.19
N GLY A 331 -11.78 15.53 -38.13
CA GLY A 331 -11.77 15.92 -39.56
C GLY A 331 -10.82 17.06 -39.92
N ASP A 332 -10.17 17.72 -38.95
CA ASP A 332 -9.13 18.71 -39.22
C ASP A 332 -7.83 17.99 -39.64
N PRO A 333 -7.31 18.24 -40.88
CA PRO A 333 -6.08 17.56 -41.37
C PRO A 333 -4.85 17.77 -40.47
N ALA A 334 -4.77 18.90 -39.76
CA ALA A 334 -3.65 19.19 -38.86
C ALA A 334 -3.60 18.24 -37.67
N TYR A 335 -4.72 17.69 -37.26
CA TYR A 335 -4.86 16.77 -36.14
C TYR A 335 -5.02 15.31 -36.55
N ALA A 336 -5.16 15.00 -37.84
CA ALA A 336 -5.34 13.63 -38.33
C ALA A 336 -4.22 12.66 -37.88
N LYS A 337 -2.99 13.13 -37.76
CA LYS A 337 -1.83 12.36 -37.29
C LYS A 337 -1.93 11.93 -35.82
N TYR A 338 -2.69 12.64 -35.00
CA TYR A 338 -2.88 12.33 -33.57
C TYR A 338 -4.06 11.40 -33.33
N LEU A 339 -4.82 11.04 -34.36
CA LEU A 339 -5.98 10.18 -34.21
C LEU A 339 -5.53 8.77 -33.82
N PRO A 340 -6.00 8.23 -32.68
CA PRO A 340 -5.69 6.85 -32.28
C PRO A 340 -6.18 5.83 -33.31
N THR A 341 -5.44 4.73 -33.45
CA THR A 341 -5.74 3.72 -34.48
C THR A 341 -7.11 3.08 -34.27
N ASP A 342 -7.48 2.78 -33.04
CA ASP A 342 -8.77 2.19 -32.67
C ASP A 342 -9.95 3.14 -32.77
N MET A 343 -9.71 4.44 -32.88
CA MET A 343 -10.73 5.49 -33.04
C MET A 343 -10.93 5.92 -34.50
N LYS A 344 -10.12 5.43 -35.44
CA LYS A 344 -10.22 5.82 -36.86
C LYS A 344 -11.56 5.50 -37.51
N GLN A 345 -12.24 4.48 -37.00
CA GLN A 345 -13.56 4.04 -37.51
C GLN A 345 -14.74 4.57 -36.70
N MET A 346 -14.49 5.38 -35.65
CA MET A 346 -15.57 6.00 -34.90
C MET A 346 -16.37 6.92 -35.84
N LYS A 347 -17.67 6.70 -35.85
CA LYS A 347 -18.58 7.63 -36.57
C LYS A 347 -18.49 8.99 -35.89
N ALA A 348 -18.47 10.05 -36.71
CA ALA A 348 -18.59 11.42 -36.20
C ALA A 348 -19.89 11.48 -35.38
N GLN A 349 -19.79 11.67 -34.09
CA GLN A 349 -20.89 12.11 -33.29
C GLN A 349 -21.14 13.56 -33.64
N GLY A 350 -22.38 14.06 -33.55
CA GLY A 350 -22.70 15.48 -33.86
C GLY A 350 -21.79 16.47 -33.12
N GLU A 351 -22.10 17.75 -33.16
CA GLU A 351 -21.35 18.77 -32.42
C GLU A 351 -21.19 18.34 -30.94
N PRO A 352 -19.96 18.29 -30.41
CA PRO A 352 -19.75 17.89 -29.02
C PRO A 352 -20.32 18.95 -28.07
N ARG A 353 -20.88 18.48 -26.95
CA ARG A 353 -21.36 19.33 -25.85
C ARG A 353 -20.19 20.07 -25.18
N LEU A 354 -19.09 19.34 -24.92
CA LEU A 354 -17.88 19.88 -24.34
C LEU A 354 -16.80 19.97 -25.41
N LYS A 355 -16.38 21.21 -25.72
CA LYS A 355 -15.52 21.51 -26.87
C LYS A 355 -14.03 21.55 -26.53
N SER A 356 -13.69 21.51 -25.24
CA SER A 356 -12.32 21.55 -24.80
C SER A 356 -12.13 20.78 -23.49
N PRO A 357 -10.89 20.38 -23.16
CA PRO A 357 -10.55 19.76 -21.87
C PRO A 357 -10.88 20.65 -20.67
N GLU A 358 -10.69 21.97 -20.80
CA GLU A 358 -11.02 22.93 -19.75
C GLU A 358 -12.52 22.98 -19.47
N GLU A 359 -13.35 22.84 -20.50
CA GLU A 359 -14.81 22.72 -20.34
C GLU A 359 -15.18 21.41 -19.65
N MET A 360 -14.48 20.30 -19.97
CA MET A 360 -14.67 19.02 -19.32
C MET A 360 -14.33 19.09 -17.81
N VAL A 361 -13.18 19.65 -17.45
CA VAL A 361 -12.78 19.83 -16.05
C VAL A 361 -13.80 20.67 -15.28
N LYS A 362 -14.20 21.83 -15.86
CA LYS A 362 -15.22 22.70 -15.27
C LYS A 362 -16.57 22.01 -15.12
N TYR A 363 -16.93 21.17 -16.10
CA TYR A 363 -18.17 20.42 -16.07
C TYR A 363 -18.19 19.41 -14.92
N VAL A 364 -17.09 18.64 -14.74
CA VAL A 364 -16.97 17.67 -13.66
C VAL A 364 -17.08 18.37 -12.30
N HIS A 365 -16.35 19.48 -12.12
CA HIS A 365 -16.41 20.25 -10.87
C HIS A 365 -17.78 20.87 -10.61
N LYS A 366 -18.47 21.36 -11.64
CA LYS A 366 -19.83 21.89 -11.51
C LYS A 366 -20.85 20.84 -11.07
N ASN A 367 -20.57 19.57 -11.33
CA ASN A 367 -21.38 18.43 -10.90
C ASN A 367 -20.86 17.79 -9.59
N ASP A 368 -20.16 18.58 -8.77
CA ASP A 368 -19.66 18.18 -7.45
C ASP A 368 -18.86 16.85 -7.49
N ALA A 369 -18.02 16.72 -8.52
CA ALA A 369 -17.10 15.59 -8.65
C ALA A 369 -15.67 16.07 -8.89
N HIS A 370 -14.72 15.21 -8.68
CA HIS A 370 -13.29 15.42 -8.87
C HIS A 370 -12.78 14.65 -10.07
N LEU A 371 -11.74 15.16 -10.73
CA LEU A 371 -11.18 14.56 -11.94
C LEU A 371 -9.71 14.21 -11.76
N MET A 372 -9.42 12.91 -11.79
CA MET A 372 -8.05 12.39 -11.88
C MET A 372 -7.67 12.19 -13.35
N ILE A 373 -6.38 12.29 -13.69
CA ILE A 373 -5.88 12.03 -15.04
C ILE A 373 -4.70 11.07 -15.02
N SER A 374 -4.68 10.14 -15.98
CA SER A 374 -3.58 9.21 -16.20
C SER A 374 -2.35 9.92 -16.76
N ILE A 375 -1.22 9.71 -16.14
CA ILE A 375 0.11 10.15 -16.56
C ILE A 375 1.10 8.98 -16.43
N TRP A 376 2.05 8.92 -17.36
CA TRP A 376 3.00 7.81 -17.46
C TRP A 376 4.42 8.24 -17.18
N SER A 377 5.29 7.29 -16.88
CA SER A 377 6.72 7.53 -16.68
C SER A 377 7.53 7.45 -17.99
N SER A 378 6.87 7.25 -19.14
CA SER A 378 7.48 7.09 -20.46
C SER A 378 6.89 8.06 -21.46
N PHE A 379 7.64 8.36 -22.54
CA PHE A 379 7.27 9.36 -23.54
C PHE A 379 7.43 8.84 -24.97
N GLY A 380 6.47 9.20 -25.82
CA GLY A 380 6.50 8.91 -27.24
C GLY A 380 7.46 9.82 -28.03
N PRO A 381 8.02 9.34 -29.15
CA PRO A 381 9.07 10.05 -29.91
C PRO A 381 8.65 11.40 -30.52
N TRP A 382 7.33 11.66 -30.61
CA TRP A 382 6.83 12.95 -31.13
C TRP A 382 6.64 14.01 -30.03
N THR A 383 6.79 13.65 -28.75
CA THR A 383 6.59 14.58 -27.64
C THR A 383 7.77 15.56 -27.50
N GLU A 384 7.51 16.73 -26.94
CA GLU A 384 8.54 17.69 -26.59
C GLU A 384 9.44 17.13 -25.48
N GLN A 385 8.82 16.46 -24.50
CA GLN A 385 9.48 15.80 -23.40
C GLN A 385 10.55 14.82 -23.88
N TYR A 386 10.20 13.92 -24.81
CA TYR A 386 11.15 12.97 -25.38
C TYR A 386 12.36 13.68 -26.01
N ARG A 387 12.13 14.74 -26.80
CA ARG A 387 13.20 15.48 -27.44
C ARG A 387 14.13 16.18 -26.46
N GLU A 388 13.58 16.78 -25.41
CA GLU A 388 14.37 17.44 -24.36
C GLU A 388 15.13 16.42 -23.50
N LEU A 389 14.50 15.32 -23.11
CA LEU A 389 15.13 14.22 -22.35
C LEU A 389 16.26 13.56 -23.16
N LYS A 390 16.05 13.36 -24.46
CA LYS A 390 17.10 12.82 -25.37
C LYS A 390 18.32 13.71 -25.42
N LYS A 391 18.15 15.05 -25.49
CA LYS A 391 19.25 16.01 -25.47
C LYS A 391 20.04 15.96 -24.15
N MET A 392 19.41 15.61 -23.06
CA MET A 392 20.04 15.48 -21.74
C MET A 392 20.61 14.07 -21.49
N ASN A 393 20.51 13.16 -22.45
CA ASN A 393 20.81 11.73 -22.25
C ASN A 393 20.05 11.13 -21.04
N ALA A 394 18.78 11.45 -20.92
CA ALA A 394 17.92 11.06 -19.80
C ALA A 394 16.67 10.27 -20.25
N LEU A 395 16.80 9.51 -21.32
CA LEU A 395 15.87 8.45 -21.72
C LEU A 395 16.53 7.10 -21.48
N LEU A 396 15.76 6.17 -20.92
CA LEU A 396 16.16 4.78 -20.81
C LEU A 396 15.77 4.07 -22.12
N PRO A 397 16.72 3.46 -22.86
CA PRO A 397 16.45 2.89 -24.17
C PRO A 397 15.75 1.52 -24.09
N PHE A 398 14.73 1.44 -23.27
CA PHE A 398 13.96 0.23 -23.04
C PHE A 398 12.69 0.20 -23.89
N ASP A 399 12.33 -0.99 -24.39
CA ASP A 399 11.02 -1.23 -24.99
C ASP A 399 9.97 -1.30 -23.88
N THR A 400 8.99 -0.43 -23.93
CA THR A 400 7.92 -0.34 -22.94
C THR A 400 6.56 -0.32 -23.64
N TRP A 401 5.48 -0.29 -22.86
CA TRP A 401 4.15 -0.15 -23.43
C TRP A 401 3.94 1.27 -24.01
N PRO A 402 3.33 1.42 -25.22
CA PRO A 402 2.96 0.36 -26.17
C PRO A 402 4.18 -0.26 -26.84
N ARG A 403 4.19 -1.58 -26.93
CA ARG A 403 5.35 -2.34 -27.39
C ARG A 403 5.77 -1.97 -28.82
N ASN A 404 7.08 -1.85 -29.07
CA ASN A 404 7.66 -1.50 -30.37
C ASN A 404 7.21 -0.14 -30.94
N SER A 405 6.70 0.77 -30.13
CA SER A 405 6.25 2.11 -30.54
C SER A 405 7.34 3.18 -30.53
N GLY A 406 8.48 2.87 -29.94
CA GLY A 406 9.56 3.84 -29.67
C GLY A 406 9.34 4.70 -28.44
N VAL A 407 8.32 4.39 -27.65
CA VAL A 407 8.08 4.99 -26.33
C VAL A 407 9.19 4.54 -25.38
N MET A 408 9.77 5.48 -24.64
CA MET A 408 10.87 5.21 -23.71
C MET A 408 10.60 5.82 -22.34
N PRO A 409 10.93 5.13 -21.23
CA PRO A 409 10.90 5.72 -19.89
C PRO A 409 11.98 6.82 -19.79
N TYR A 410 11.69 7.81 -18.93
CA TYR A 410 12.73 8.77 -18.59
C TYR A 410 13.60 8.28 -17.44
N ASP A 411 14.85 8.74 -17.37
CA ASP A 411 15.76 8.45 -16.26
C ASP A 411 15.34 9.26 -15.03
N VAL A 412 14.51 8.66 -14.17
CA VAL A 412 14.02 9.26 -12.93
C VAL A 412 15.13 9.56 -11.92
N PHE A 413 16.29 8.91 -12.05
CA PHE A 413 17.43 9.14 -11.16
C PHE A 413 18.10 10.49 -11.44
N ASN A 414 17.95 11.02 -12.66
CA ASN A 414 18.43 12.33 -13.04
C ASN A 414 17.49 13.44 -12.49
N PRO A 415 17.97 14.31 -11.55
CA PRO A 415 17.13 15.36 -10.98
C PRO A 415 16.59 16.35 -12.01
N LYS A 416 17.40 16.69 -13.05
CA LYS A 416 16.97 17.60 -14.12
C LYS A 416 15.85 17.01 -14.97
N ALA A 417 15.83 15.67 -15.14
CA ALA A 417 14.76 14.99 -15.85
C ALA A 417 13.45 15.01 -15.03
N ARG A 418 13.53 14.91 -13.70
CA ARG A 418 12.37 15.09 -12.81
C ARG A 418 11.82 16.51 -12.85
N ASP A 419 12.70 17.54 -12.84
CA ASP A 419 12.28 18.93 -13.00
C ASP A 419 11.59 19.17 -14.34
N LEU A 420 12.08 18.56 -15.41
CA LEU A 420 11.47 18.61 -16.72
C LEU A 420 10.09 17.93 -16.74
N TYR A 421 9.95 16.78 -16.09
CA TYR A 421 8.67 16.08 -15.98
C TYR A 421 7.61 16.99 -15.37
N TRP A 422 7.93 17.62 -14.23
CA TRP A 422 7.01 18.55 -13.56
C TRP A 422 6.71 19.79 -14.40
N LYS A 423 7.68 20.36 -15.09
CA LYS A 423 7.48 21.51 -16.01
C LYS A 423 6.33 21.24 -16.98
N TYR A 424 6.24 20.04 -17.55
CA TYR A 424 5.17 19.68 -18.47
C TYR A 424 3.87 19.30 -17.76
N LEU A 425 3.94 18.66 -16.62
CA LEU A 425 2.77 18.30 -15.82
C LEU A 425 2.03 19.55 -15.28
N THR A 426 2.74 20.63 -15.05
CA THR A 426 2.16 21.91 -14.58
C THR A 426 1.00 22.40 -15.47
N HIS A 427 1.01 22.11 -16.76
CA HIS A 427 -0.08 22.47 -17.65
C HIS A 427 -1.41 21.78 -17.26
N LEU A 428 -1.38 20.50 -16.99
CA LEU A 428 -2.57 19.75 -16.53
C LEU A 428 -2.99 20.20 -15.13
N TYR A 429 -2.03 20.49 -14.26
CA TYR A 429 -2.30 21.03 -12.94
C TYR A 429 -3.05 22.37 -13.01
N GLN A 430 -2.59 23.29 -13.86
CA GLN A 430 -3.23 24.61 -14.06
C GLN A 430 -4.61 24.51 -14.74
N MET A 431 -4.85 23.47 -15.52
CA MET A 431 -6.16 23.17 -16.11
C MET A 431 -7.20 22.79 -15.05
N GLY A 432 -6.75 22.34 -13.85
CA GLY A 432 -7.59 22.04 -12.69
C GLY A 432 -7.80 20.57 -12.39
N PHE A 433 -7.00 19.67 -12.93
CA PHE A 433 -7.03 18.26 -12.51
C PHE A 433 -6.73 18.12 -11.02
N ASP A 434 -7.45 17.21 -10.36
CA ASP A 434 -7.43 17.08 -8.90
C ASP A 434 -6.41 16.09 -8.39
N ALA A 435 -6.07 15.08 -9.18
CA ALA A 435 -5.19 14.01 -8.80
C ALA A 435 -4.48 13.38 -10.01
N TRP A 436 -3.42 12.63 -9.73
CA TRP A 436 -2.57 11.99 -10.73
C TRP A 436 -2.68 10.48 -10.65
N TRP A 437 -2.98 9.83 -11.76
CA TRP A 437 -2.79 8.40 -11.91
C TRP A 437 -1.44 8.14 -12.56
N THR A 438 -0.44 7.84 -11.72
CA THR A 438 0.94 7.57 -12.15
C THR A 438 1.06 6.11 -12.53
N ASP A 439 0.70 5.82 -13.77
CA ASP A 439 0.74 4.48 -14.33
C ASP A 439 2.16 4.10 -14.82
N SER A 440 2.43 2.80 -14.91
CA SER A 440 3.70 2.26 -15.39
C SER A 440 4.93 2.82 -14.68
N THR A 441 4.89 2.85 -13.34
CA THR A 441 5.97 3.40 -12.52
C THR A 441 7.02 2.40 -12.05
N GLU A 442 6.95 1.15 -12.47
CA GLU A 442 7.99 0.14 -12.26
C GLU A 442 9.26 0.31 -13.15
N PRO A 443 9.33 0.98 -14.32
CA PRO A 443 8.39 1.16 -15.42
C PRO A 443 8.04 -0.15 -16.15
N ASP A 444 6.97 -0.12 -16.96
CA ASP A 444 6.52 -1.28 -17.76
C ASP A 444 7.54 -1.57 -18.86
N HIS A 445 8.42 -2.49 -18.60
CA HIS A 445 9.62 -2.73 -19.37
C HIS A 445 9.64 -4.17 -19.90
N PHE A 446 9.65 -4.32 -21.20
CA PHE A 446 9.80 -5.61 -21.84
C PHE A 446 11.29 -5.98 -21.86
N GLU A 447 11.78 -6.57 -20.78
CA GLU A 447 13.18 -6.84 -20.53
C GLU A 447 13.84 -7.64 -21.68
N LYS A 448 14.98 -7.14 -22.13
CA LYS A 448 15.86 -7.81 -23.10
C LYS A 448 17.20 -8.12 -22.44
N PRO A 449 17.88 -9.20 -22.85
CA PRO A 449 19.22 -9.50 -22.33
C PRO A 449 20.17 -8.30 -22.47
N GLY A 450 20.76 -7.89 -21.36
CA GLY A 450 21.67 -6.75 -21.30
C GLY A 450 21.05 -5.45 -20.77
N ASP A 451 19.73 -5.32 -20.77
CA ASP A 451 19.05 -4.11 -20.25
C ASP A 451 19.40 -3.88 -18.77
N GLU A 452 19.59 -4.94 -17.98
CA GLU A 452 19.98 -4.90 -16.58
C GLU A 452 21.32 -4.17 -16.35
N ASN A 453 22.19 -4.13 -17.36
CA ASN A 453 23.51 -3.49 -17.29
C ASN A 453 23.50 -2.02 -17.70
N TYR A 454 22.36 -1.51 -18.20
CA TYR A 454 22.25 -0.12 -18.62
C TYR A 454 22.57 0.83 -17.45
N GLN A 455 23.40 1.85 -17.73
CA GLN A 455 23.78 2.84 -16.72
C GLN A 455 22.79 4.00 -16.71
N THR A 456 22.05 4.08 -15.62
CA THR A 456 21.23 5.24 -15.27
C THR A 456 22.10 6.33 -14.65
N TYR A 457 21.52 7.47 -14.31
CA TYR A 457 22.23 8.55 -13.60
C TYR A 457 22.89 8.10 -12.29
N ASP A 458 22.26 7.18 -11.54
CA ASP A 458 22.73 6.73 -10.20
C ASP A 458 23.40 5.34 -10.22
N GLY A 459 23.44 4.65 -11.34
CA GLY A 459 24.07 3.33 -11.46
C GLY A 459 23.37 2.39 -12.43
N SER A 460 23.78 1.11 -12.43
CA SER A 460 23.17 0.12 -13.30
C SER A 460 21.69 -0.07 -13.00
N TRP A 461 20.89 -0.33 -14.03
CA TRP A 461 19.46 -0.63 -13.88
C TRP A 461 19.22 -1.76 -12.87
N LEU A 462 20.04 -2.81 -12.92
CA LEU A 462 20.02 -3.92 -11.97
C LEU A 462 20.18 -3.48 -10.50
N GLY A 463 20.92 -2.39 -10.27
CA GLY A 463 21.22 -1.88 -8.93
C GLY A 463 20.24 -0.85 -8.38
N VAL A 464 19.35 -0.27 -9.21
CA VAL A 464 18.56 0.90 -8.78
C VAL A 464 17.06 0.84 -9.10
N LYS A 465 16.59 -0.06 -9.98
CA LYS A 465 15.21 -0.07 -10.52
C LYS A 465 14.12 0.06 -9.46
N ASN A 466 14.25 -0.66 -8.34
CA ASN A 466 13.20 -0.68 -7.31
C ASN A 466 13.01 0.68 -6.59
N ALA A 467 13.92 1.64 -6.79
CA ALA A 467 13.73 3.02 -6.32
C ALA A 467 12.99 3.92 -7.31
N PHE A 468 12.75 3.45 -8.54
CA PHE A 468 12.12 4.24 -9.60
C PHE A 468 10.75 4.82 -9.16
N PRO A 469 9.79 4.00 -8.65
CA PRO A 469 8.48 4.52 -8.28
C PRO A 469 8.55 5.55 -7.15
N LEU A 470 9.48 5.36 -6.20
CA LEU A 470 9.66 6.30 -5.10
C LEU A 470 10.11 7.68 -5.60
N LEU A 471 11.14 7.71 -6.46
CA LEU A 471 11.70 8.97 -6.97
C LEU A 471 10.73 9.68 -7.91
N HIS A 472 9.97 8.94 -8.70
CA HIS A 472 8.94 9.48 -9.57
C HIS A 472 7.85 10.22 -8.77
N ASN A 473 7.22 9.51 -7.86
CA ASN A 473 6.12 10.06 -7.05
C ASN A 473 6.60 11.15 -6.07
N LYS A 474 7.77 10.96 -5.47
CA LYS A 474 8.42 11.99 -4.63
C LYS A 474 8.59 13.30 -5.39
N SER A 475 9.08 13.24 -6.62
CA SER A 475 9.29 14.44 -7.43
C SER A 475 7.99 15.18 -7.71
N ILE A 476 6.93 14.48 -8.10
CA ILE A 476 5.61 15.10 -8.33
C ILE A 476 5.10 15.75 -7.04
N TYR A 477 5.18 15.04 -5.93
CA TYR A 477 4.74 15.53 -4.62
C TYR A 477 5.49 16.79 -4.19
N GLU A 478 6.83 16.77 -4.24
CA GLU A 478 7.67 17.90 -3.79
C GLU A 478 7.46 19.12 -4.67
N HIS A 479 7.37 18.97 -5.99
CA HIS A 479 7.11 20.07 -6.90
C HIS A 479 5.71 20.65 -6.72
N GLN A 480 4.68 19.82 -6.59
CA GLN A 480 3.32 20.31 -6.33
C GLN A 480 3.24 21.05 -4.98
N ARG A 481 3.88 20.53 -3.95
CA ARG A 481 3.96 21.18 -2.64
C ARG A 481 4.67 22.55 -2.68
N ALA A 482 5.62 22.70 -3.58
CA ALA A 482 6.37 23.95 -3.74
C ALA A 482 5.60 25.04 -4.52
N MET A 483 4.46 24.70 -5.15
CA MET A 483 3.65 25.66 -5.91
C MET A 483 3.05 26.71 -4.97
N LYS A 484 3.33 27.99 -5.24
CA LYS A 484 2.75 29.12 -4.48
C LYS A 484 1.29 29.32 -4.82
N GLY A 485 0.48 29.58 -3.79
CA GLY A 485 -0.96 29.87 -3.93
C GLY A 485 -1.81 28.64 -4.22
N ASN A 486 -1.24 27.46 -4.10
CA ASN A 486 -1.99 26.23 -4.16
C ASN A 486 -1.73 25.38 -2.91
N GLU A 487 -2.77 25.20 -2.14
CA GLU A 487 -2.74 24.43 -0.90
C GLU A 487 -3.38 23.06 -1.05
N LYS A 488 -3.79 22.69 -2.29
CA LYS A 488 -4.47 21.43 -2.61
C LYS A 488 -3.58 20.23 -2.31
N ARG A 489 -4.11 19.23 -1.62
CA ARG A 489 -3.39 17.98 -1.29
C ARG A 489 -2.99 17.24 -2.56
N SER A 490 -1.72 16.85 -2.64
CA SER A 490 -1.24 15.98 -3.71
C SER A 490 -1.77 14.58 -3.47
N LEU A 491 -2.41 14.04 -4.47
CA LEU A 491 -2.93 12.69 -4.49
C LEU A 491 -2.45 11.99 -5.75
N GLN A 492 -1.71 10.91 -5.56
CA GLN A 492 -1.15 10.12 -6.64
C GLN A 492 -1.58 8.65 -6.46
N MET A 493 -2.26 8.09 -7.44
CA MET A 493 -2.49 6.65 -7.52
C MET A 493 -1.40 6.04 -8.39
N THR A 494 -0.57 5.17 -7.82
CA THR A 494 0.63 4.64 -8.47
C THR A 494 0.59 3.12 -8.60
N ARG A 495 1.02 2.59 -9.79
CA ARG A 495 1.02 1.14 -10.04
C ARG A 495 2.14 0.42 -9.30
N SER A 496 3.20 1.10 -8.97
CA SER A 496 4.33 0.52 -8.25
C SER A 496 4.71 1.35 -7.03
N GLY A 497 5.52 0.77 -6.15
CA GLY A 497 5.92 1.39 -4.91
C GLY A 497 7.29 0.95 -4.43
N SER A 498 7.72 1.59 -3.35
CA SER A 498 8.95 1.26 -2.63
C SER A 498 8.77 1.57 -1.15
N PHE A 499 9.65 1.08 -0.31
CA PHE A 499 9.62 1.41 1.12
C PHE A 499 9.69 2.92 1.35
N GLY A 500 8.76 3.47 2.13
CA GLY A 500 8.68 4.90 2.40
C GLY A 500 7.80 5.73 1.45
N ILE A 501 7.16 5.11 0.46
CA ILE A 501 6.35 5.83 -0.53
C ILE A 501 5.13 6.54 0.07
N GLN A 502 4.61 6.06 1.21
CA GLN A 502 3.46 6.66 1.90
C GLN A 502 3.63 8.14 2.24
N HIS A 503 4.87 8.62 2.30
CA HIS A 503 5.18 10.01 2.63
C HIS A 503 4.87 10.99 1.49
N TYR A 504 4.71 10.49 0.27
CA TYR A 504 4.64 11.32 -0.92
C TYR A 504 3.24 11.38 -1.56
N GLY A 505 2.20 11.32 -0.73
CA GLY A 505 0.82 11.49 -1.18
C GLY A 505 0.35 10.39 -2.13
N THR A 506 0.73 9.13 -1.87
CA THR A 506 0.49 8.01 -2.77
C THR A 506 -0.51 7.00 -2.23
N ILE A 507 -1.36 6.50 -3.13
CA ILE A 507 -2.12 5.26 -3.00
C ILE A 507 -1.56 4.28 -4.02
N CYS A 508 -1.14 3.09 -3.61
CA CYS A 508 -0.76 2.05 -4.55
C CYS A 508 -1.96 1.19 -4.92
N TRP A 509 -2.04 0.76 -6.19
CA TRP A 509 -3.00 -0.26 -6.57
C TRP A 509 -2.30 -1.51 -7.08
N SER A 510 -3.03 -2.62 -7.11
CA SER A 510 -2.46 -3.93 -7.39
C SER A 510 -2.12 -4.19 -8.86
N GLY A 511 -2.25 -3.19 -9.74
CA GLY A 511 -1.98 -3.34 -11.17
C GLY A 511 -3.11 -4.05 -11.94
N ASP A 512 -2.79 -4.56 -13.12
CA ASP A 512 -3.73 -5.09 -14.10
C ASP A 512 -4.11 -6.54 -13.78
N VAL A 513 -4.94 -6.74 -12.79
CA VAL A 513 -5.33 -8.06 -12.29
C VAL A 513 -6.50 -8.65 -13.07
N VAL A 514 -6.57 -9.98 -13.15
CA VAL A 514 -7.66 -10.68 -13.84
C VAL A 514 -8.90 -10.72 -12.95
N ALA A 515 -10.07 -10.51 -13.56
CA ALA A 515 -11.36 -10.74 -12.90
C ALA A 515 -11.54 -12.25 -12.66
N SER A 516 -11.22 -12.73 -11.46
CA SER A 516 -11.40 -14.12 -11.06
C SER A 516 -11.48 -14.25 -9.54
N TRP A 517 -12.07 -15.35 -9.07
CA TRP A 517 -12.14 -15.66 -7.64
C TRP A 517 -10.76 -15.91 -7.03
N ASP A 518 -9.88 -16.60 -7.76
CA ASP A 518 -8.52 -16.88 -7.30
C ASP A 518 -7.71 -15.60 -7.17
N GLU A 519 -7.90 -14.66 -8.10
CA GLU A 519 -7.24 -13.36 -7.99
C GLU A 519 -7.75 -12.57 -6.78
N MET A 520 -9.07 -12.56 -6.53
CA MET A 520 -9.62 -11.92 -5.34
C MET A 520 -9.03 -12.50 -4.04
N LYS A 521 -8.82 -13.81 -3.97
CA LYS A 521 -8.13 -14.47 -2.84
C LYS A 521 -6.70 -13.98 -2.68
N ASN A 522 -5.95 -13.85 -3.78
CA ASN A 522 -4.56 -13.42 -3.76
C ASN A 522 -4.41 -11.95 -3.33
N GLN A 523 -5.39 -11.12 -3.66
CA GLN A 523 -5.37 -9.69 -3.37
C GLN A 523 -5.47 -9.37 -1.88
N ILE A 524 -6.15 -10.19 -1.07
CA ILE A 524 -6.34 -9.95 0.37
C ILE A 524 -5.00 -9.99 1.11
N PRO A 525 -4.24 -11.11 1.12
CA PRO A 525 -2.95 -11.16 1.80
C PRO A 525 -1.92 -10.22 1.16
N SER A 526 -2.01 -9.93 -0.14
CA SER A 526 -1.16 -8.95 -0.81
C SER A 526 -1.33 -7.55 -0.21
N GLY A 527 -2.58 -7.07 -0.06
CA GLY A 527 -2.87 -5.78 0.57
C GLY A 527 -2.50 -5.74 2.06
N LEU A 528 -2.67 -6.85 2.79
CA LEU A 528 -2.33 -6.95 4.20
C LEU A 528 -0.82 -6.93 4.44
N ASN A 529 -0.04 -7.68 3.67
CA ASN A 529 1.43 -7.65 3.71
C ASN A 529 1.98 -6.28 3.31
N PHE A 530 1.36 -5.64 2.32
CA PHE A 530 1.70 -4.28 1.90
C PHE A 530 1.44 -3.26 3.02
N SER A 531 0.30 -3.36 3.72
CA SER A 531 -0.02 -2.52 4.89
C SER A 531 1.01 -2.69 6.02
N LEU A 532 1.47 -3.92 6.28
CA LEU A 532 2.52 -4.21 7.26
C LEU A 532 3.89 -3.63 6.90
N CYS A 533 4.13 -3.28 5.62
CA CYS A 533 5.31 -2.50 5.21
C CYS A 533 5.21 -1.00 5.58
N GLY A 534 4.21 -0.59 6.38
CA GLY A 534 4.03 0.79 6.84
C GLY A 534 3.24 1.68 5.86
N ILE A 535 2.70 1.13 4.78
CA ILE A 535 2.00 1.85 3.71
C ILE A 535 0.48 1.66 3.88
N PRO A 536 -0.26 2.67 4.42
CA PRO A 536 -1.64 2.47 4.87
C PRO A 536 -2.69 2.55 3.76
N PHE A 537 -2.33 3.08 2.58
CA PHE A 537 -3.27 3.37 1.51
C PHE A 537 -3.00 2.49 0.29
N TRP A 538 -3.95 1.61 0.03
CA TRP A 538 -3.89 0.62 -1.02
C TRP A 538 -5.28 0.31 -1.56
N ASN A 539 -5.36 -0.14 -2.82
CA ASN A 539 -6.57 -0.70 -3.42
C ASN A 539 -6.24 -1.73 -4.50
N THR A 540 -7.26 -2.40 -4.99
CA THR A 540 -7.27 -3.22 -6.20
C THR A 540 -8.36 -2.71 -7.14
N ASP A 541 -8.28 -3.04 -8.41
CA ASP A 541 -9.37 -2.81 -9.36
C ASP A 541 -10.56 -3.68 -8.96
N LEU A 542 -11.65 -3.02 -8.49
CA LEU A 542 -12.79 -3.76 -7.97
C LEU A 542 -13.53 -4.49 -9.09
N GLY A 543 -13.52 -5.83 -8.98
CA GLY A 543 -13.99 -6.73 -10.00
C GLY A 543 -12.91 -7.29 -10.92
N GLY A 544 -11.68 -6.76 -10.83
CA GLY A 544 -10.55 -7.05 -11.70
C GLY A 544 -10.43 -6.07 -12.86
N PHE A 545 -9.30 -6.10 -13.58
CA PHE A 545 -9.06 -5.28 -14.77
C PHE A 545 -9.40 -6.04 -16.06
N PHE A 546 -8.95 -7.30 -16.21
CA PHE A 546 -9.22 -8.14 -17.38
C PHE A 546 -10.40 -9.07 -17.14
N TYR A 547 -11.42 -8.98 -18.00
CA TYR A 547 -12.69 -9.71 -17.88
C TYR A 547 -12.86 -10.84 -18.92
N TRP A 548 -11.78 -11.44 -19.37
CA TRP A 548 -11.78 -12.42 -20.47
C TRP A 548 -12.64 -13.65 -20.17
N GLU A 549 -12.65 -14.14 -18.93
CA GLU A 549 -13.39 -15.32 -18.53
C GLU A 549 -14.91 -15.15 -18.56
N PHE A 550 -15.39 -13.91 -18.60
CA PHE A 550 -16.80 -13.55 -18.53
C PHE A 550 -17.30 -12.93 -19.84
N GLU A 551 -16.64 -13.22 -20.97
CA GLU A 551 -17.02 -12.71 -22.30
C GLU A 551 -17.09 -11.16 -22.34
N GLN A 552 -16.48 -10.49 -21.37
CA GLN A 552 -16.53 -9.03 -21.19
C GLN A 552 -17.98 -8.49 -21.14
N ASN A 553 -18.88 -9.28 -20.54
CA ASN A 553 -20.32 -9.00 -20.48
C ASN A 553 -20.76 -8.72 -19.04
N PRO A 554 -21.14 -7.47 -18.69
CA PRO A 554 -21.62 -7.13 -17.34
C PRO A 554 -22.96 -7.77 -16.97
N LYS A 555 -23.65 -8.37 -17.93
CA LYS A 555 -24.89 -9.14 -17.68
C LYS A 555 -24.63 -10.62 -17.40
N ASN A 556 -23.38 -11.09 -17.48
CA ASN A 556 -23.04 -12.44 -17.11
C ASN A 556 -23.26 -12.65 -15.60
N PRO A 557 -24.13 -13.58 -15.17
CA PRO A 557 -24.47 -13.75 -13.74
C PRO A 557 -23.27 -14.06 -12.85
N ALA A 558 -22.28 -14.83 -13.35
CA ALA A 558 -21.09 -15.15 -12.59
C ALA A 558 -20.19 -13.92 -12.39
N LEU A 559 -20.09 -13.05 -13.40
CA LEU A 559 -19.41 -11.77 -13.25
C LEU A 559 -20.16 -10.84 -12.31
N GLN A 560 -21.50 -10.82 -12.41
CA GLN A 560 -22.33 -10.03 -11.48
C GLN A 560 -22.11 -10.43 -10.01
N GLU A 561 -21.98 -11.75 -9.72
CA GLU A 561 -21.66 -12.20 -8.37
C GLU A 561 -20.25 -11.79 -7.95
N LEU A 562 -19.24 -12.04 -8.78
CA LEU A 562 -17.86 -11.66 -8.51
C LEU A 562 -17.73 -10.14 -8.27
N GLN A 563 -18.31 -9.33 -9.15
CA GLN A 563 -18.32 -7.86 -9.03
C GLN A 563 -18.98 -7.42 -7.72
N THR A 564 -20.13 -8.01 -7.37
CA THR A 564 -20.85 -7.70 -6.13
C THR A 564 -19.97 -8.00 -4.91
N ARG A 565 -19.33 -9.17 -4.86
CA ARG A 565 -18.46 -9.56 -3.74
C ARG A 565 -17.22 -8.69 -3.64
N TRP A 566 -16.63 -8.33 -4.76
CA TRP A 566 -15.46 -7.46 -4.77
C TRP A 566 -15.83 -6.02 -4.37
N MET A 567 -16.99 -5.52 -4.80
CA MET A 567 -17.50 -4.21 -4.37
C MET A 567 -17.82 -4.19 -2.86
N GLN A 568 -18.38 -5.27 -2.30
CA GLN A 568 -18.59 -5.42 -0.86
C GLN A 568 -17.29 -5.31 -0.09
N TRP A 569 -16.24 -5.98 -0.56
CA TRP A 569 -14.91 -5.85 0.01
C TRP A 569 -14.37 -4.43 -0.13
N GLY A 570 -14.57 -3.78 -1.26
CA GLY A 570 -14.15 -2.40 -1.55
C GLY A 570 -14.68 -1.37 -0.54
N THR A 571 -15.84 -1.62 0.08
CA THR A 571 -16.37 -0.76 1.17
C THR A 571 -15.38 -0.61 2.33
N PHE A 572 -14.59 -1.65 2.59
CA PHE A 572 -13.64 -1.74 3.71
C PHE A 572 -12.18 -1.72 3.24
N MET A 573 -11.93 -1.04 2.11
CA MET A 573 -10.60 -0.70 1.62
C MET A 573 -10.28 0.79 1.84
N PRO A 574 -9.01 1.20 1.87
CA PRO A 574 -8.64 2.60 1.93
C PRO A 574 -9.22 3.44 0.78
N LEU A 575 -9.15 2.93 -0.45
CA LEU A 575 -9.73 3.54 -1.64
C LEU A 575 -10.73 2.59 -2.29
N MET A 576 -11.90 3.10 -2.71
CA MET A 576 -12.92 2.35 -3.41
C MET A 576 -13.02 2.83 -4.86
N ARG A 577 -12.41 2.07 -5.80
CA ARG A 577 -12.37 2.42 -7.21
C ARG A 577 -12.80 1.24 -8.08
N ASN A 578 -13.77 1.48 -8.95
CA ASN A 578 -14.13 0.56 -10.03
C ASN A 578 -13.29 0.87 -11.28
N HIS A 579 -12.77 -0.16 -11.96
CA HIS A 579 -11.98 -0.02 -13.18
C HIS A 579 -12.06 -1.30 -14.02
N CYS A 580 -11.90 -1.17 -15.35
CA CYS A 580 -11.86 -2.31 -16.27
C CYS A 580 -11.09 -1.97 -17.54
N SER A 581 -10.58 -3.02 -18.22
CA SER A 581 -9.97 -2.90 -19.54
C SER A 581 -11.01 -2.86 -20.66
N SER A 582 -10.67 -2.17 -21.75
CA SER A 582 -11.44 -2.18 -22.98
C SER A 582 -11.49 -3.62 -23.58
N PRO A 583 -12.61 -4.01 -24.22
CA PRO A 583 -13.84 -3.27 -24.49
C PRO A 583 -14.91 -3.39 -23.40
N MET A 584 -14.60 -3.92 -22.21
CA MET A 584 -15.54 -4.01 -21.10
C MET A 584 -16.06 -2.61 -20.70
N VAL A 585 -17.32 -2.57 -20.31
CA VAL A 585 -18.00 -1.41 -19.74
C VAL A 585 -18.44 -1.81 -18.34
N SER A 586 -17.84 -1.21 -17.31
CA SER A 586 -18.06 -1.61 -15.92
C SER A 586 -18.71 -0.53 -15.06
N GLU A 587 -19.34 0.47 -15.66
CA GLU A 587 -20.18 1.39 -14.92
C GLU A 587 -21.27 0.59 -14.19
N LEU A 588 -21.51 0.95 -12.92
CA LEU A 588 -22.32 0.09 -12.03
C LEU A 588 -23.74 -0.14 -12.51
N TYR A 589 -24.30 0.79 -13.28
CA TYR A 589 -25.60 0.63 -13.92
C TYR A 589 -25.58 -0.34 -15.12
N GLU A 590 -24.42 -0.77 -15.59
CA GLU A 590 -24.31 -1.81 -16.61
C GLU A 590 -24.56 -3.21 -16.04
N PHE A 591 -24.34 -3.41 -14.73
CA PHE A 591 -24.62 -4.69 -14.07
C PHE A 591 -26.10 -4.94 -13.79
N GLY A 592 -26.96 -3.94 -13.97
CA GLY A 592 -28.40 -4.03 -13.76
C GLY A 592 -29.06 -2.69 -13.60
N LYS A 593 -30.29 -2.71 -13.12
CA LYS A 593 -31.11 -1.54 -12.76
C LYS A 593 -31.73 -1.78 -11.38
N GLN A 594 -32.35 -0.77 -10.83
CA GLN A 594 -33.09 -0.88 -9.57
C GLN A 594 -34.09 -2.05 -9.62
N GLY A 595 -34.05 -2.91 -8.64
CA GLY A 595 -34.81 -4.17 -8.57
C GLY A 595 -34.03 -5.41 -9.03
N ASP A 596 -32.93 -5.25 -9.77
CA ASP A 596 -32.07 -6.35 -10.14
C ASP A 596 -31.09 -6.66 -8.98
N TRP A 597 -30.92 -7.92 -8.67
CA TRP A 597 -30.18 -8.36 -7.48
C TRP A 597 -28.73 -7.85 -7.40
N ALA A 598 -28.01 -7.85 -8.52
CA ALA A 598 -26.62 -7.40 -8.57
C ALA A 598 -26.52 -5.88 -8.37
N TYR A 599 -27.36 -5.14 -9.10
CA TYR A 599 -27.41 -3.68 -8.96
C TYR A 599 -27.74 -3.25 -7.53
N ASP A 600 -28.81 -3.79 -6.96
CA ASP A 600 -29.26 -3.42 -5.61
C ASP A 600 -28.19 -3.72 -4.56
N ALA A 601 -27.51 -4.87 -4.66
CA ALA A 601 -26.44 -5.26 -3.75
C ALA A 601 -25.21 -4.35 -3.88
N ILE A 602 -24.81 -4.00 -5.11
CA ILE A 602 -23.68 -3.09 -5.37
C ILE A 602 -24.01 -1.68 -4.84
N ILE A 603 -25.21 -1.16 -5.10
CA ILE A 603 -25.60 0.19 -4.65
C ILE A 603 -25.70 0.26 -3.12
N LYS A 604 -26.22 -0.77 -2.48
CA LYS A 604 -26.21 -0.89 -1.01
C LYS A 604 -24.80 -0.74 -0.45
N THR A 605 -23.85 -1.39 -1.06
CA THR A 605 -22.44 -1.38 -0.69
C THR A 605 -21.83 0.02 -0.73
N ILE A 606 -22.07 0.77 -1.81
CA ILE A 606 -21.57 2.15 -1.95
C ILE A 606 -22.24 3.07 -0.93
N LYS A 607 -23.55 2.97 -0.77
CA LYS A 607 -24.27 3.77 0.24
C LYS A 607 -23.72 3.54 1.64
N LEU A 608 -23.42 2.29 2.01
CA LEU A 608 -22.77 1.98 3.28
C LEU A 608 -21.39 2.67 3.39
N ARG A 609 -20.57 2.66 2.32
CA ARG A 609 -19.28 3.37 2.27
C ARG A 609 -19.44 4.84 2.63
N TYR A 610 -20.43 5.53 2.04
CA TYR A 610 -20.67 6.95 2.28
C TYR A 610 -21.18 7.21 3.71
N ARG A 611 -22.02 6.34 4.24
CA ARG A 611 -22.43 6.45 5.63
C ARG A 611 -21.30 6.22 6.63
N LEU A 612 -20.30 5.41 6.29
CA LEU A 612 -19.11 5.18 7.10
C LEU A 612 -18.02 6.25 6.92
N LEU A 613 -18.19 7.27 6.07
CA LEU A 613 -17.16 8.29 5.83
C LEU A 613 -16.61 8.95 7.11
N PRO A 614 -17.43 9.27 8.16
CA PRO A 614 -16.88 9.82 9.41
C PRO A 614 -15.90 8.87 10.09
N TYR A 615 -16.17 7.57 10.06
CA TYR A 615 -15.26 6.55 10.57
C TYR A 615 -14.01 6.41 9.71
N ILE A 616 -14.21 6.34 8.39
CA ILE A 616 -13.13 6.13 7.40
C ILE A 616 -12.14 7.30 7.43
N TYR A 617 -12.63 8.54 7.40
CA TYR A 617 -11.79 9.73 7.41
C TYR A 617 -11.04 9.91 8.73
N SER A 618 -11.70 9.60 9.86
CA SER A 618 -11.04 9.59 11.17
C SER A 618 -9.98 8.48 11.28
N THR A 619 -10.21 7.31 10.69
CA THR A 619 -9.22 6.22 10.62
C THR A 619 -8.02 6.60 9.72
N ALA A 620 -8.27 7.31 8.60
CA ALA A 620 -7.20 7.84 7.77
C ALA A 620 -6.35 8.89 8.52
N SER A 621 -6.98 9.73 9.33
CA SER A 621 -6.27 10.67 10.22
C SER A 621 -5.41 9.94 11.26
N ASP A 622 -5.90 8.84 11.85
CA ASP A 622 -5.10 8.00 12.78
C ASP A 622 -3.85 7.43 12.08
N CYS A 623 -3.95 7.05 10.80
CA CYS A 623 -2.79 6.64 10.01
C CYS A 623 -1.74 7.73 9.88
N VAL A 624 -2.17 8.98 9.72
CA VAL A 624 -1.29 10.14 9.50
C VAL A 624 -0.71 10.68 10.80
N GLN A 625 -1.51 10.78 11.85
CA GLN A 625 -1.10 11.42 13.11
C GLN A 625 -0.49 10.44 14.11
N ASN A 626 -1.01 9.20 14.16
CA ASN A 626 -0.66 8.22 15.18
C ASN A 626 -0.01 6.95 14.60
N SER A 627 0.35 6.97 13.31
CA SER A 627 0.93 5.81 12.62
C SER A 627 0.02 4.56 12.65
N GLY A 628 -1.30 4.74 12.60
CA GLY A 628 -2.28 3.67 12.46
C GLY A 628 -2.24 2.99 11.08
N SER A 629 -3.13 2.03 10.87
CA SER A 629 -3.34 1.37 9.57
C SER A 629 -4.82 1.18 9.32
N MET A 630 -5.25 1.33 8.05
CA MET A 630 -6.67 1.15 7.68
C MET A 630 -7.01 -0.34 7.51
N MET A 631 -6.26 -1.07 6.70
CA MET A 631 -6.35 -2.52 6.59
C MET A 631 -5.33 -3.13 7.56
N ARG A 632 -5.82 -3.72 8.65
CA ARG A 632 -4.97 -4.27 9.70
C ARG A 632 -4.99 -5.79 9.64
N ALA A 633 -3.88 -6.38 9.25
CA ALA A 633 -3.69 -7.82 9.38
C ALA A 633 -3.91 -8.25 10.84
N LEU A 634 -4.56 -9.38 11.06
CA LEU A 634 -4.94 -9.78 12.42
C LEU A 634 -3.75 -9.96 13.38
N VAL A 635 -2.54 -10.19 12.87
CA VAL A 635 -1.31 -10.20 13.67
C VAL A 635 -1.05 -8.86 14.37
N MET A 636 -1.56 -7.75 13.85
CA MET A 636 -1.35 -6.42 14.45
C MET A 636 -2.03 -6.29 15.82
N ASP A 637 -3.19 -6.93 15.99
CA ASP A 637 -4.01 -6.83 17.19
C ASP A 637 -4.11 -8.15 17.97
N TYR A 638 -3.80 -9.28 17.32
CA TYR A 638 -3.98 -10.64 17.85
C TYR A 638 -2.74 -11.53 17.65
N ALA A 639 -1.53 -10.99 17.81
CA ALA A 639 -0.27 -11.75 17.65
C ALA A 639 -0.18 -13.00 18.55
N ALA A 640 -0.80 -12.97 19.74
CA ALA A 640 -0.86 -14.10 20.67
C ALA A 640 -1.85 -15.20 20.24
N ASP A 641 -2.80 -14.89 19.37
CA ASP A 641 -3.73 -15.86 18.80
C ASP A 641 -3.12 -16.43 17.50
N LYS A 642 -2.47 -17.60 17.64
CA LYS A 642 -1.73 -18.24 16.52
C LYS A 642 -2.60 -18.56 15.29
N LYS A 643 -3.92 -18.73 15.46
CA LYS A 643 -4.83 -18.92 14.35
C LYS A 643 -5.10 -17.57 13.67
N ALA A 644 -5.54 -16.58 14.44
CA ALA A 644 -5.83 -15.24 13.92
C ALA A 644 -4.62 -14.64 13.19
N SER A 645 -3.43 -14.68 13.79
CA SER A 645 -2.23 -14.05 13.24
C SER A 645 -1.80 -14.60 11.87
N ARG A 646 -2.27 -15.78 11.48
CA ARG A 646 -1.89 -16.46 10.22
C ARG A 646 -2.98 -16.51 9.16
N LEU A 647 -4.19 -15.98 9.46
CA LEU A 647 -5.27 -15.90 8.48
C LEU A 647 -4.89 -14.96 7.33
N ASN A 648 -5.22 -15.38 6.12
CA ASN A 648 -4.92 -14.67 4.89
C ASN A 648 -6.16 -14.05 4.21
N ASP A 649 -7.33 -14.21 4.81
CA ASP A 649 -8.62 -13.89 4.20
C ASP A 649 -9.56 -13.11 5.14
N GLU A 650 -9.04 -12.66 6.30
CA GLU A 650 -9.72 -11.84 7.30
C GLU A 650 -8.80 -10.76 7.83
N TYR A 651 -9.35 -9.58 8.12
CA TYR A 651 -8.59 -8.46 8.67
C TYR A 651 -9.49 -7.49 9.44
N LEU A 652 -8.90 -6.57 10.20
CA LEU A 652 -9.63 -5.44 10.74
C LEU A 652 -9.55 -4.23 9.81
N PHE A 653 -10.69 -3.61 9.53
CA PHE A 653 -10.76 -2.27 8.96
C PHE A 653 -10.81 -1.22 10.07
N GLY A 654 -9.76 -0.43 10.19
CA GLY A 654 -9.46 0.27 11.42
C GLY A 654 -9.20 -0.71 12.56
N ARG A 655 -9.58 -0.38 13.80
CA ARG A 655 -9.29 -1.23 14.99
C ARG A 655 -10.46 -2.11 15.43
N ASN A 656 -11.62 -1.96 14.80
CA ASN A 656 -12.86 -2.42 15.41
C ASN A 656 -13.78 -3.21 14.50
N ILE A 657 -13.58 -3.19 13.20
CA ILE A 657 -14.44 -3.84 12.22
C ILE A 657 -13.72 -5.04 11.61
N LEU A 658 -14.09 -6.26 11.98
CA LEU A 658 -13.59 -7.48 11.37
C LEU A 658 -14.31 -7.71 10.04
N VAL A 659 -13.55 -7.88 8.99
CA VAL A 659 -14.01 -8.05 7.62
C VAL A 659 -13.58 -9.40 7.10
N LYS A 660 -14.55 -10.18 6.60
CA LYS A 660 -14.32 -11.46 5.91
C LYS A 660 -14.88 -11.37 4.50
N PRO A 661 -14.07 -11.03 3.48
CA PRO A 661 -14.52 -11.06 2.09
C PRO A 661 -15.01 -12.46 1.68
N VAL A 662 -16.06 -12.49 0.87
CA VAL A 662 -16.54 -13.74 0.25
C VAL A 662 -15.73 -13.95 -1.01
N THR A 663 -14.90 -14.95 -1.01
CA THR A 663 -13.90 -15.21 -2.07
C THR A 663 -14.18 -16.45 -2.91
N ASP A 664 -15.35 -17.04 -2.74
CA ASP A 664 -15.83 -18.17 -3.52
C ASP A 664 -17.25 -17.88 -4.02
N PRO A 665 -17.63 -18.39 -5.20
CA PRO A 665 -19.00 -18.25 -5.68
C PRO A 665 -19.95 -19.04 -4.79
N LEU A 666 -21.04 -18.40 -4.34
CA LEU A 666 -22.08 -19.03 -3.52
C LEU A 666 -23.38 -19.29 -4.30
N TYR A 667 -23.58 -18.55 -5.39
CA TYR A 667 -24.84 -18.55 -6.16
C TYR A 667 -24.65 -18.86 -7.64
N THR A 668 -23.41 -18.88 -8.12
CA THR A 668 -23.07 -19.16 -9.51
C THR A 668 -22.06 -20.27 -9.61
N TRP A 669 -22.11 -21.04 -10.68
CA TRP A 669 -21.12 -22.06 -11.00
C TRP A 669 -20.94 -22.17 -12.51
N LYS A 670 -19.79 -22.70 -12.92
CA LYS A 670 -19.51 -22.96 -14.32
C LYS A 670 -20.18 -24.24 -14.76
N ASP A 671 -21.04 -24.16 -15.73
CA ASP A 671 -21.61 -25.35 -16.38
C ASP A 671 -20.59 -25.91 -17.38
N ASN A 672 -19.94 -27.01 -17.03
CA ASN A 672 -18.94 -27.67 -17.86
C ASN A 672 -19.52 -28.22 -19.18
N GLU A 673 -20.83 -28.44 -19.26
CA GLU A 673 -21.46 -28.97 -20.45
C GLU A 673 -21.95 -27.90 -21.43
N LYS A 674 -22.28 -26.71 -20.98
CA LYS A 674 -22.97 -25.67 -21.75
C LYS A 674 -22.19 -24.37 -21.98
N LYS A 675 -20.92 -24.26 -21.65
CA LYS A 675 -20.18 -23.02 -21.77
C LYS A 675 -20.93 -21.80 -21.19
N GLY A 676 -21.40 -21.92 -19.98
CA GLY A 676 -22.16 -20.86 -19.34
C GLY A 676 -22.03 -20.89 -17.82
N HIS A 677 -22.61 -19.88 -17.19
CA HIS A 677 -22.77 -19.83 -15.75
C HIS A 677 -24.25 -19.85 -15.39
N THR A 678 -24.58 -20.63 -14.41
CA THR A 678 -25.94 -20.71 -13.90
C THR A 678 -26.04 -20.05 -12.54
N ILE A 679 -27.10 -19.28 -12.33
CA ILE A 679 -27.38 -18.65 -11.03
C ILE A 679 -28.50 -19.42 -10.33
N TYR A 680 -28.44 -19.56 -9.03
CA TYR A 680 -29.52 -20.15 -8.24
C TYR A 680 -30.79 -19.28 -8.34
N PRO A 681 -31.97 -19.90 -8.32
CA PRO A 681 -33.25 -19.19 -8.52
C PRO A 681 -33.51 -18.09 -7.50
N ASP A 682 -32.96 -18.21 -6.30
CA ASP A 682 -33.16 -17.27 -5.21
C ASP A 682 -31.82 -16.77 -4.68
N VAL A 683 -31.28 -15.74 -5.32
CA VAL A 683 -29.98 -15.14 -4.95
C VAL A 683 -30.00 -14.37 -3.64
N ARG A 684 -31.16 -14.03 -3.10
CA ARG A 684 -31.31 -13.31 -1.84
C ARG A 684 -31.37 -14.20 -0.60
N LYS A 685 -31.52 -15.50 -0.80
CA LYS A 685 -31.41 -16.51 0.24
C LYS A 685 -30.01 -17.11 0.23
N ALA A 686 -29.44 -17.26 1.42
CA ALA A 686 -28.14 -17.86 1.53
C ALA A 686 -28.14 -19.31 1.06
N ALA A 687 -27.35 -19.59 0.04
CA ALA A 687 -27.17 -20.95 -0.44
C ALA A 687 -26.11 -21.69 0.38
N ALA A 688 -25.02 -21.05 0.74
CA ALA A 688 -23.92 -21.63 1.49
C ALA A 688 -23.42 -20.70 2.60
N PRO A 689 -22.97 -21.26 3.73
CA PRO A 689 -22.32 -20.50 4.76
C PRO A 689 -20.85 -20.21 4.43
N VAL A 690 -20.35 -19.11 4.95
CA VAL A 690 -18.93 -18.75 4.96
C VAL A 690 -18.38 -18.97 6.35
N ASN A 691 -17.23 -19.62 6.46
CA ASN A 691 -16.54 -19.77 7.74
C ASN A 691 -15.83 -18.47 8.12
N VAL A 692 -16.02 -18.03 9.35
CA VAL A 692 -15.39 -16.81 9.92
C VAL A 692 -14.74 -17.19 11.23
N TYR A 693 -13.50 -16.83 11.43
CA TYR A 693 -12.84 -16.95 12.70
C TYR A 693 -12.95 -15.65 13.49
N LEU A 694 -13.51 -15.72 14.67
CA LEU A 694 -13.58 -14.57 15.57
C LEU A 694 -12.39 -14.60 16.54
N PRO A 695 -11.44 -13.65 16.45
CA PRO A 695 -10.24 -13.63 17.30
C PRO A 695 -10.53 -13.61 18.79
N LYS A 696 -9.66 -14.28 19.57
CA LYS A 696 -9.78 -14.42 21.04
C LYS A 696 -9.72 -13.09 21.77
N GLY A 697 -10.31 -13.06 22.97
CA GLY A 697 -10.19 -11.96 23.92
C GLY A 697 -11.19 -10.82 23.74
N ASN A 698 -12.13 -10.96 22.82
CA ASN A 698 -13.19 -9.99 22.60
C ASN A 698 -14.54 -10.68 22.40
N LYS A 699 -15.61 -9.95 22.65
CA LYS A 699 -16.93 -10.26 22.12
C LYS A 699 -17.14 -9.57 20.80
N TRP A 700 -17.93 -10.20 19.92
CA TRP A 700 -18.17 -9.74 18.55
C TRP A 700 -19.66 -9.66 18.27
N TYR A 701 -20.08 -8.64 17.56
CA TYR A 701 -21.41 -8.44 17.05
C TYR A 701 -21.42 -8.67 15.55
N ASP A 702 -22.27 -9.56 15.05
CA ASP A 702 -22.58 -9.60 13.62
C ASP A 702 -23.24 -8.28 13.22
N PHE A 703 -22.63 -7.53 12.33
CA PHE A 703 -23.11 -6.20 11.92
C PHE A 703 -24.54 -6.23 11.36
N TRP A 704 -24.91 -7.33 10.68
CA TRP A 704 -26.17 -7.45 9.98
C TRP A 704 -27.32 -8.01 10.81
N SER A 705 -27.07 -8.54 11.98
CA SER A 705 -28.11 -9.15 12.83
C SER A 705 -27.99 -8.79 14.31
N ASN A 706 -26.90 -8.14 14.71
CA ASN A 706 -26.51 -7.91 16.11
C ASN A 706 -26.37 -9.18 16.97
N ALA A 707 -26.36 -10.37 16.36
CA ALA A 707 -26.03 -11.60 17.06
C ALA A 707 -24.64 -11.49 17.69
N GLN A 708 -24.53 -11.90 18.95
CA GLN A 708 -23.30 -11.78 19.73
C GLN A 708 -22.59 -13.13 19.81
N TYR A 709 -21.27 -13.07 19.73
CA TYR A 709 -20.40 -14.24 19.79
C TYR A 709 -19.21 -13.96 20.70
N GLU A 710 -18.77 -14.99 21.45
CA GLU A 710 -17.47 -14.95 22.10
C GLU A 710 -16.36 -15.16 21.07
N GLY A 711 -15.21 -14.50 21.24
CA GLY A 711 -14.05 -14.75 20.41
C GLY A 711 -13.36 -16.10 20.70
N GLY A 712 -12.47 -16.51 19.81
CA GLY A 712 -11.70 -17.76 19.88
C GLY A 712 -12.41 -18.95 19.22
N GLN A 713 -13.36 -18.70 18.32
CA GLN A 713 -14.13 -19.75 17.65
C GLN A 713 -14.34 -19.46 16.17
N ASP A 714 -14.58 -20.53 15.42
CA ASP A 714 -15.13 -20.46 14.06
C ASP A 714 -16.64 -20.44 14.10
N ILE A 715 -17.24 -19.63 13.25
CA ILE A 715 -18.69 -19.60 13.05
C ILE A 715 -19.02 -19.76 11.56
N LEU A 716 -20.16 -20.35 11.28
CA LEU A 716 -20.70 -20.44 9.92
C LEU A 716 -21.74 -19.33 9.74
N ARG A 717 -21.41 -18.34 8.88
CA ARG A 717 -22.30 -17.21 8.58
C ARG A 717 -22.96 -17.40 7.22
N LEU A 718 -24.28 -17.46 7.21
CA LEU A 718 -25.03 -17.45 5.95
C LEU A 718 -24.89 -16.08 5.25
N CYS A 719 -24.52 -16.08 3.98
CA CYS A 719 -24.22 -14.86 3.21
C CYS A 719 -25.17 -14.70 2.01
N PRO A 720 -26.35 -14.09 2.20
CA PRO A 720 -27.14 -13.58 1.07
C PRO A 720 -26.29 -12.69 0.17
N ILE A 721 -26.70 -12.53 -1.09
CA ILE A 721 -25.88 -11.83 -2.09
C ILE A 721 -25.58 -10.38 -1.71
N ASP A 722 -26.44 -9.74 -0.95
CA ASP A 722 -26.32 -8.37 -0.47
C ASP A 722 -25.57 -8.23 0.86
N ILE A 723 -25.06 -9.35 1.41
CA ILE A 723 -24.35 -9.39 2.69
C ILE A 723 -22.97 -10.04 2.52
N MET A 724 -21.95 -9.37 3.04
CA MET A 724 -20.63 -9.91 3.33
C MET A 724 -20.47 -10.01 4.85
N PRO A 725 -19.81 -11.04 5.40
CA PRO A 725 -19.54 -11.12 6.84
C PRO A 725 -18.74 -9.92 7.34
N VAL A 726 -19.34 -9.20 8.29
CA VAL A 726 -18.73 -8.06 8.99
C VAL A 726 -19.08 -8.19 10.46
N PHE A 727 -18.08 -8.09 11.34
CA PHE A 727 -18.27 -8.19 12.79
C PHE A 727 -17.68 -6.97 13.47
N ILE A 728 -18.40 -6.47 14.46
CA ILE A 728 -17.99 -5.31 15.23
C ILE A 728 -17.56 -5.78 16.63
N LYS A 729 -16.38 -5.35 17.03
CA LYS A 729 -15.84 -5.65 18.36
C LYS A 729 -16.66 -4.95 19.44
N ALA A 730 -16.96 -5.62 20.55
CA ALA A 730 -17.56 -5.00 21.73
C ALA A 730 -16.69 -3.82 22.23
N GLY A 731 -17.32 -2.76 22.73
CA GLY A 731 -16.69 -1.50 23.07
C GLY A 731 -16.57 -0.51 21.91
N THR A 732 -16.92 -0.91 20.69
CA THR A 732 -16.81 -0.02 19.52
C THR A 732 -17.82 1.13 19.61
N ILE A 733 -17.33 2.30 19.25
CA ILE A 733 -18.14 3.50 18.98
C ILE A 733 -18.00 3.77 17.48
N LEU A 734 -19.09 3.61 16.72
CA LEU A 734 -19.08 3.69 15.25
C LEU A 734 -19.96 4.83 14.78
N PRO A 735 -19.38 5.92 14.22
CA PRO A 735 -20.14 7.01 13.67
C PRO A 735 -20.62 6.71 12.24
N PHE A 736 -21.88 7.08 11.96
CA PHE A 736 -22.47 7.07 10.63
C PHE A 736 -22.86 8.48 10.22
N GLY A 737 -22.48 8.85 9.01
CA GLY A 737 -22.85 10.10 8.36
C GLY A 737 -24.23 10.03 7.69
N PRO A 738 -24.66 11.15 7.08
CA PRO A 738 -25.89 11.22 6.30
C PRO A 738 -25.79 10.43 4.99
N GLU A 739 -26.93 10.09 4.41
CA GLU A 739 -26.97 9.62 3.01
C GLU A 739 -26.70 10.79 2.07
N VAL A 740 -25.75 10.60 1.16
CA VAL A 740 -25.24 11.62 0.24
C VAL A 740 -24.90 11.04 -1.13
N GLN A 741 -24.85 11.87 -2.16
CA GLN A 741 -24.37 11.53 -3.50
C GLN A 741 -22.86 11.80 -3.69
N TYR A 742 -22.27 12.64 -2.87
CA TYR A 742 -20.83 12.93 -2.82
C TYR A 742 -20.45 13.40 -1.41
N SER A 743 -19.18 13.26 -1.07
CA SER A 743 -18.70 13.38 0.32
C SER A 743 -18.89 14.78 0.94
N SER A 744 -19.07 15.81 0.14
CA SER A 744 -19.29 17.21 0.58
C SER A 744 -20.74 17.68 0.46
N GLU A 745 -21.70 16.83 0.05
CA GLU A 745 -23.10 17.22 -0.18
C GLU A 745 -23.77 17.74 1.08
N LYS A 746 -23.50 17.09 2.21
CA LYS A 746 -24.06 17.48 3.50
C LYS A 746 -22.96 17.61 4.54
N PRO A 747 -23.06 18.59 5.44
CA PRO A 747 -22.19 18.64 6.61
C PRO A 747 -22.46 17.46 7.55
N TRP A 748 -21.51 17.19 8.45
CA TRP A 748 -21.66 16.20 9.52
C TRP A 748 -22.24 16.83 10.80
N ASP A 749 -23.26 17.67 10.63
CA ASP A 749 -23.99 18.33 11.72
C ASP A 749 -24.93 17.39 12.45
N GLU A 750 -25.39 16.34 11.78
CA GLU A 750 -26.14 15.24 12.36
C GLU A 750 -25.42 13.92 12.10
N LEU A 751 -24.97 13.26 13.17
CA LEU A 751 -24.30 11.95 13.10
C LEU A 751 -25.02 10.93 13.97
N GLU A 752 -25.20 9.73 13.44
CA GLU A 752 -25.58 8.56 14.24
C GLU A 752 -24.34 7.97 14.90
N ILE A 753 -24.34 7.80 16.21
CA ILE A 753 -23.22 7.26 16.97
C ILE A 753 -23.67 5.94 17.61
N ARG A 754 -23.26 4.82 17.04
CA ARG A 754 -23.55 3.48 17.57
C ARG A 754 -22.55 3.08 18.63
N VAL A 755 -23.04 2.66 19.78
CA VAL A 755 -22.23 2.08 20.87
C VAL A 755 -22.52 0.60 20.94
N TYR A 756 -21.51 -0.23 20.75
CA TYR A 756 -21.57 -1.69 20.86
C TYR A 756 -21.13 -2.08 22.27
N PRO A 757 -22.05 -2.43 23.18
CA PRO A 757 -21.70 -2.70 24.57
C PRO A 757 -20.89 -3.99 24.77
N GLY A 758 -20.50 -4.30 26.02
CA GLY A 758 -19.79 -5.51 26.42
C GLY A 758 -18.28 -5.33 26.67
N ALA A 759 -17.73 -4.14 26.42
CA ALA A 759 -16.39 -3.72 26.82
C ALA A 759 -16.29 -2.19 26.84
N ASP A 760 -15.31 -1.66 27.57
CA ASP A 760 -14.94 -0.24 27.45
C ASP A 760 -14.41 0.07 26.05
N GLY A 761 -14.60 1.32 25.61
CA GLY A 761 -14.12 1.72 24.28
C GLY A 761 -13.99 3.20 24.07
N SER A 762 -13.30 3.57 22.99
CA SER A 762 -13.14 4.97 22.61
C SER A 762 -13.05 5.13 21.10
N PHE A 763 -13.44 6.33 20.64
CA PHE A 763 -13.30 6.74 19.25
C PHE A 763 -13.03 8.25 19.20
N THR A 764 -12.19 8.69 18.28
CA THR A 764 -11.92 10.11 18.03
C THR A 764 -12.44 10.49 16.65
N LEU A 765 -13.46 11.31 16.61
CA LEU A 765 -13.97 11.91 15.37
C LEU A 765 -13.04 13.05 14.96
N TYR A 766 -12.49 12.95 13.76
CA TYR A 766 -11.57 13.93 13.19
C TYR A 766 -12.23 14.68 12.03
N GLU A 767 -11.96 15.98 11.95
CA GLU A 767 -12.35 16.83 10.83
C GLU A 767 -11.35 17.95 10.61
N ASP A 768 -11.18 18.34 9.33
CA ASP A 768 -10.36 19.46 8.87
C ASP A 768 -11.02 20.17 7.67
N GLU A 769 -10.28 21.01 6.96
CA GLU A 769 -10.77 21.73 5.79
C GLU A 769 -10.94 20.87 4.54
N GLY A 770 -10.63 19.59 4.58
CA GLY A 770 -10.93 18.57 3.56
C GLY A 770 -9.90 18.41 2.46
N ASP A 771 -9.32 19.48 1.92
CA ASP A 771 -8.40 19.39 0.76
C ASP A 771 -7.29 20.44 0.77
N ASN A 772 -6.65 20.66 1.93
CA ASN A 772 -5.45 21.49 2.02
C ASN A 772 -4.51 20.96 3.11
N TYR A 773 -3.34 21.57 3.24
CA TYR A 773 -2.32 21.18 4.20
C TYR A 773 -2.39 21.95 5.54
N ASN A 774 -3.49 22.64 5.84
CA ASN A 774 -3.63 23.39 7.09
C ASN A 774 -3.67 22.45 8.31
N TYR A 775 -4.06 21.18 8.13
CA TYR A 775 -3.99 20.17 9.18
C TYR A 775 -2.57 19.98 9.74
N GLU A 776 -1.51 20.10 8.92
CA GLU A 776 -0.10 20.05 9.36
C GLU A 776 0.24 21.22 10.29
N LYS A 777 -0.54 22.31 10.22
CA LYS A 777 -0.43 23.50 11.09
C LYS A 777 -1.39 23.45 12.27
N GLY A 778 -1.94 22.26 12.58
CA GLY A 778 -2.90 22.07 13.67
C GLY A 778 -4.31 22.63 13.39
N LYS A 779 -4.67 22.90 12.11
CA LYS A 779 -6.01 23.36 11.71
C LYS A 779 -6.93 22.19 11.43
N PHE A 780 -7.32 21.51 12.49
CA PHE A 780 -8.29 20.43 12.51
C PHE A 780 -9.03 20.42 13.85
N SER A 781 -10.07 19.63 13.97
CA SER A 781 -10.77 19.40 15.24
C SER A 781 -10.92 17.93 15.54
N GLU A 782 -10.92 17.60 16.83
CA GLU A 782 -11.14 16.28 17.37
C GLU A 782 -12.20 16.30 18.43
N ILE A 783 -13.11 15.30 18.40
CA ILE A 783 -14.10 15.03 19.42
C ILE A 783 -13.91 13.58 19.86
N GLN A 784 -13.49 13.38 21.10
CA GLN A 784 -13.31 12.04 21.67
C GLN A 784 -14.59 11.55 22.33
N PHE A 785 -15.00 10.35 21.98
CA PHE A 785 -16.07 9.58 22.60
C PHE A 785 -15.44 8.47 23.44
N VAL A 786 -15.90 8.29 24.67
CA VAL A 786 -15.42 7.23 25.58
C VAL A 786 -16.62 6.53 26.21
N TRP A 787 -16.77 5.27 25.91
CA TRP A 787 -17.75 4.39 26.50
C TRP A 787 -17.18 3.70 27.76
N ASN A 788 -17.90 3.79 28.86
CA ASN A 788 -17.60 3.01 30.06
C ASN A 788 -18.70 1.96 30.23
N GLU A 789 -18.35 0.70 30.08
CA GLU A 789 -19.30 -0.42 30.13
C GLU A 789 -19.91 -0.60 31.51
N ALA A 790 -19.11 -0.55 32.58
CA ALA A 790 -19.57 -0.77 33.93
C ALA A 790 -20.58 0.31 34.39
N ALA A 791 -20.32 1.56 34.00
CA ALA A 791 -21.18 2.69 34.32
C ALA A 791 -22.31 2.90 33.31
N ARG A 792 -22.30 2.19 32.18
CA ARG A 792 -23.24 2.38 31.07
C ARG A 792 -23.31 3.84 30.59
N THR A 793 -22.17 4.51 30.52
CA THR A 793 -22.07 5.92 30.13
C THR A 793 -21.19 6.16 28.91
N LEU A 794 -21.69 7.00 27.99
CA LEU A 794 -20.93 7.56 26.92
C LEU A 794 -20.52 8.99 27.33
N ASN A 795 -19.22 9.23 27.45
CA ASN A 795 -18.65 10.55 27.69
C ASN A 795 -18.18 11.12 26.33
N ILE A 796 -18.63 12.32 25.99
CA ILE A 796 -18.24 13.08 24.83
C ILE A 796 -17.34 14.21 25.34
N ALA A 797 -16.07 14.18 24.98
CA ALA A 797 -15.08 15.15 25.45
C ALA A 797 -15.31 16.55 24.86
N PRO A 798 -14.78 17.60 25.48
CA PRO A 798 -14.74 18.91 24.85
C PRO A 798 -13.99 18.82 23.51
N ARG A 799 -14.52 19.51 22.51
CA ARG A 799 -13.86 19.58 21.19
C ARG A 799 -12.47 20.21 21.32
N LYS A 800 -11.46 19.56 20.76
CA LYS A 800 -10.09 20.06 20.65
C LYS A 800 -9.84 20.61 19.25
N GLY A 801 -9.04 21.68 19.15
CA GLY A 801 -8.65 22.27 17.89
C GLY A 801 -9.73 23.12 17.21
N SER A 802 -9.38 23.66 16.06
CA SER A 802 -10.27 24.46 15.23
C SER A 802 -9.74 24.60 13.81
N TYR A 803 -10.62 24.77 12.84
CA TYR A 803 -10.32 25.04 11.44
C TYR A 803 -11.39 25.95 10.81
N LYS A 804 -11.09 26.48 9.64
CA LYS A 804 -12.03 27.35 8.92
C LYS A 804 -13.23 26.54 8.44
N GLY A 805 -14.44 26.99 8.72
CA GLY A 805 -15.68 26.30 8.38
C GLY A 805 -16.12 25.21 9.35
N MET A 806 -15.43 25.07 10.48
CA MET A 806 -15.78 24.10 11.53
C MET A 806 -17.19 24.32 12.06
N LEU A 807 -17.97 23.24 12.16
CA LEU A 807 -19.31 23.23 12.73
C LEU A 807 -19.26 23.58 14.23
N GLN A 808 -20.04 24.60 14.61
CA GLN A 808 -20.11 25.02 16.01
C GLN A 808 -21.08 24.18 16.84
N HIS A 809 -22.18 23.76 16.23
CA HIS A 809 -23.24 22.95 16.82
C HIS A 809 -23.43 21.69 16.03
N ARG A 810 -23.75 20.59 16.71
CA ARG A 810 -24.02 19.28 16.13
C ARG A 810 -25.10 18.58 16.93
N ARG A 811 -25.75 17.64 16.25
CA ARG A 811 -26.66 16.70 16.87
C ARG A 811 -26.10 15.29 16.75
N PHE A 812 -25.88 14.63 17.88
CA PHE A 812 -25.49 13.23 17.91
C PHE A 812 -26.69 12.36 18.29
N HIS A 813 -27.07 11.48 17.37
CA HIS A 813 -28.08 10.46 17.58
C HIS A 813 -27.42 9.21 18.14
N ILE A 814 -27.45 9.07 19.47
CA ILE A 814 -26.78 7.95 20.16
C ILE A 814 -27.67 6.71 20.08
N VAL A 815 -27.13 5.64 19.54
CA VAL A 815 -27.78 4.33 19.43
C VAL A 815 -27.00 3.32 20.26
N LEU A 816 -27.61 2.83 21.34
CA LEU A 816 -27.09 1.68 22.05
C LEU A 816 -27.50 0.42 21.30
N VAL A 817 -26.51 -0.28 20.76
CA VAL A 817 -26.74 -1.47 19.94
C VAL A 817 -27.30 -2.61 20.78
N GLY A 818 -28.37 -3.22 20.32
CA GLY A 818 -29.07 -4.32 20.96
C GLY A 818 -29.79 -5.20 19.94
N ALA A 819 -30.62 -6.13 20.41
CA ALA A 819 -31.31 -7.09 19.56
C ALA A 819 -32.10 -6.41 18.42
N ASP A 820 -32.77 -5.29 18.75
CA ASP A 820 -33.66 -4.58 17.81
C ASP A 820 -33.19 -3.16 17.47
N SER A 821 -31.94 -2.80 17.76
CA SER A 821 -31.41 -1.44 17.54
C SER A 821 -29.99 -1.44 16.99
N GLY A 822 -29.70 -0.62 15.98
CA GLY A 822 -28.40 -0.49 15.34
C GLY A 822 -28.02 -1.65 14.42
N ILE A 823 -29.01 -2.30 13.78
CA ILE A 823 -28.81 -3.44 12.88
C ILE A 823 -28.42 -2.96 11.49
N GLY A 824 -27.33 -3.51 10.92
CA GLY A 824 -26.93 -3.30 9.54
C GLY A 824 -26.67 -1.85 9.17
N ASP A 825 -27.02 -1.46 7.96
CA ASP A 825 -26.75 -0.15 7.35
C ASP A 825 -27.93 0.84 7.43
N GLN A 826 -29.06 0.41 7.97
CA GLN A 826 -30.25 1.25 8.03
C GLN A 826 -30.13 2.31 9.14
N PRO A 827 -30.59 3.56 8.93
CA PRO A 827 -30.77 4.52 9.99
C PRO A 827 -31.74 4.01 11.05
N MET A 828 -31.38 4.14 12.31
CA MET A 828 -32.17 3.65 13.42
C MET A 828 -32.66 4.78 14.31
N GLN A 829 -33.75 4.56 15.02
CA GLN A 829 -34.20 5.50 16.00
C GLN A 829 -33.21 5.59 17.16
N ALA A 830 -32.76 6.81 17.47
CA ALA A 830 -31.77 7.05 18.51
C ALA A 830 -32.34 6.69 19.92
N SER A 831 -31.52 6.07 20.74
CA SER A 831 -31.78 5.87 22.18
C SER A 831 -31.76 7.21 22.93
N LYS A 832 -30.87 8.12 22.48
CA LYS A 832 -30.73 9.49 23.01
C LYS A 832 -30.27 10.44 21.90
N ILE A 833 -30.67 11.71 22.02
CA ILE A 833 -30.17 12.79 21.16
C ILE A 833 -29.39 13.76 22.04
N VAL A 834 -28.22 14.15 21.59
CA VAL A 834 -27.30 15.08 22.25
C VAL A 834 -27.06 16.30 21.38
N GLU A 835 -27.47 17.47 21.86
CA GLU A 835 -27.11 18.76 21.24
C GLU A 835 -25.71 19.15 21.72
N TYR A 836 -24.74 19.02 20.84
CA TYR A 836 -23.31 19.22 21.16
C TYR A 836 -22.81 20.56 20.63
N ASN A 837 -22.28 21.38 21.52
CA ASN A 837 -21.77 22.73 21.25
C ASN A 837 -20.27 22.87 21.51
N GLY A 838 -19.52 21.79 21.57
CA GLY A 838 -18.08 21.76 21.83
C GLY A 838 -17.71 21.60 23.32
N LYS A 839 -18.67 21.53 24.23
CA LYS A 839 -18.46 21.25 25.66
C LYS A 839 -18.59 19.76 25.96
N ALA A 840 -18.07 19.37 27.11
CA ALA A 840 -18.22 17.99 27.57
C ALA A 840 -19.69 17.62 27.82
N GLU A 841 -20.08 16.43 27.35
CA GLU A 841 -21.40 15.86 27.60
C GLU A 841 -21.25 14.45 28.17
N LYS A 842 -22.19 14.07 29.06
CA LYS A 842 -22.26 12.72 29.64
C LYS A 842 -23.65 12.14 29.38
N VAL A 843 -23.69 11.01 28.74
CA VAL A 843 -24.91 10.33 28.32
C VAL A 843 -25.05 9.01 29.08
N GLN A 844 -26.09 8.86 29.87
CA GLN A 844 -26.45 7.59 30.49
C GLN A 844 -27.29 6.77 29.50
N LEU A 845 -26.87 5.52 29.17
CA LEU A 845 -27.55 4.62 28.24
C LEU A 845 -28.04 3.33 28.94
#